data_af73cdd40fdbcb6bbb74bd35998516a0
#
_entry.id   af73cdd40fdbcb6bbb74bd35998516a0
#
_cell.length_a   1.000
_cell.length_b   1.000
_cell.length_c   1.000
_cell.angle_alpha   90.00
_cell.angle_beta   90.00
_cell.angle_gamma   90.00
#
_symmetry.space_group_name_H-M   'P 1'
#
loop_
_entity.id
_entity.type
_entity.pdbx_description
1 polymer ?
#
loop_
_entity_poly.entity_id
_entity_poly.type
_entity_poly.pdbx_seq_one_letter_code
_entity_poly.pdbx_strand_id
1 'polypeptide(L)'
;MLRAKSRPELPHLPRIQSTRWRRCTLAAAALLSITCVRAQSSTEAAPTTAGDAADGAAHTLSKVVVTATRGAKAVEKIPGAISVISRDEIERQGLVSEDPSQLLAIQVPGYAPARQKLSNFGEGLRGRNALLLLDGIPQTNPLRFGGREGYFADPMIVERVEVVSGASAVQGMGATGGIVNTITRRPTQEGTRQTVELKYGSQLHGDTAAWKAGYMLEHKSGGDAGFDLLGYVGTRLQDIGIDGDGAHLATESLHQANDLFIKLGKDFGPQRVQLMFNKFHARGFDDWVDVAGDRSAGIPTTAQRGTLAWDPPRNDVRSASIEWTHADLAGGFATLQLFKQDFAARYSGGVITTFQDAAIAPVGTLVDQSEVVADKWGLRTSWVRPDLGLRGLEFTGGLDLLDDNSSQRLTQTDRVWVPPLKFRSLAPFMQLEYEWGDLTVRGGLRDEHTRLAVDTYRTLAYYGNREVAGGERSAHELVKSLGSVWRFGASGWSAFASYNEGFGPPDAGLILRAVKTAGQSVDNLVDLQPIVTKNREVGVAWRGQAGSLSASVYDSRSDLGSQIVVSNGIGTVQRVPIVVKGFEFSGEWQALRELRLNATYARTRGRTASAAGQPLDLDLGARSQGPDKLIVSGQWAFAPSMSAQLTASRYLPRHVNAGVTSGGTSLEENFDGYTVVDLAARWASPWGDLGVGVENLLNRQYLTYYSQANYSGTNDDYYAGRGRTLTLSWRRSF
;
A
#
# COMPACT_ATOMS: atom_id res chain seq x y z
N MET A 1 52.99 43.85 -18.26
CA MET A 1 53.21 44.02 -16.82
C MET A 1 51.87 44.10 -16.14
N LEU A 2 51.51 43.04 -15.44
CA LEU A 2 50.88 43.07 -14.10
C LEU A 2 50.43 41.63 -13.77
N ARG A 3 50.86 41.20 -12.63
CA ARG A 3 50.96 39.85 -12.09
C ARG A 3 49.61 39.18 -11.83
N ALA A 4 49.53 37.87 -12.17
CA ALA A 4 48.55 36.93 -11.62
C ALA A 4 48.83 36.67 -10.13
N LYS A 5 47.81 36.71 -9.29
CA LYS A 5 47.85 36.23 -7.91
C LYS A 5 47.36 34.78 -7.85
N SER A 6 48.27 33.91 -7.41
CA SER A 6 48.06 32.51 -7.09
C SER A 6 47.09 32.35 -5.89
N ARG A 7 46.13 31.40 -6.01
CA ARG A 7 45.35 30.87 -4.87
C ARG A 7 46.13 29.72 -4.20
N PRO A 8 46.09 29.57 -2.88
CA PRO A 8 46.76 28.48 -2.19
C PRO A 8 46.00 27.15 -2.36
N GLU A 9 46.78 26.09 -2.60
CA GLU A 9 46.33 24.69 -2.60
C GLU A 9 46.04 24.26 -1.17
N LEU A 10 44.86 23.57 -0.99
CA LEU A 10 44.49 22.85 0.23
C LEU A 10 45.05 21.41 0.15
N PRO A 11 45.57 20.86 1.26
CA PRO A 11 46.24 19.55 1.26
C PRO A 11 45.29 18.39 1.09
N HIS A 12 45.65 17.42 0.23
CA HIS A 12 44.99 16.15 0.02
C HIS A 12 45.00 15.32 1.30
N LEU A 13 43.80 15.02 1.84
CA LEU A 13 43.62 13.99 2.86
C LEU A 13 43.52 12.61 2.17
N PRO A 14 44.16 11.55 2.71
CA PRO A 14 44.18 10.23 2.11
C PRO A 14 42.80 9.56 2.22
N ARG A 15 42.33 8.93 1.12
CA ARG A 15 41.17 8.06 1.09
C ARG A 15 41.37 6.87 2.00
N ILE A 16 40.59 6.79 3.08
CA ILE A 16 40.52 5.60 3.93
C ILE A 16 39.65 4.57 3.21
N GLN A 17 40.24 3.46 2.80
CA GLN A 17 39.53 2.25 2.37
C GLN A 17 38.71 1.73 3.55
N SER A 18 37.40 1.78 3.43
CA SER A 18 36.47 1.28 4.46
C SER A 18 36.40 -0.26 4.37
N THR A 19 37.05 -0.93 5.29
CA THR A 19 36.92 -2.37 5.53
C THR A 19 35.50 -2.71 6.00
N ARG A 20 34.76 -3.43 5.18
CA ARG A 20 33.34 -3.80 5.33
C ARG A 20 32.99 -4.61 6.59
N TRP A 21 33.96 -5.07 7.38
CA TRP A 21 33.73 -5.98 8.52
C TRP A 21 33.44 -5.29 9.87
N ARG A 22 33.58 -3.99 10.00
CA ARG A 22 33.39 -3.28 11.29
C ARG A 22 31.97 -2.76 11.56
N ARG A 23 31.03 -2.83 10.59
CA ARG A 23 29.66 -2.32 10.81
C ARG A 23 28.66 -3.37 11.30
N CYS A 24 28.95 -4.68 11.15
CA CYS A 24 28.08 -5.75 11.67
C CYS A 24 28.23 -5.97 13.18
N THR A 25 29.35 -5.61 13.79
CA THR A 25 29.61 -5.86 15.22
C THR A 25 29.01 -4.83 16.18
N LEU A 26 28.68 -3.62 15.72
CA LEU A 26 28.12 -2.57 16.59
C LEU A 26 26.58 -2.66 16.76
N ALA A 27 25.86 -3.24 15.80
CA ALA A 27 24.41 -3.47 15.94
C ALA A 27 24.08 -4.66 16.87
N ALA A 28 24.94 -5.68 16.94
CA ALA A 28 24.78 -6.82 17.84
C ALA A 28 25.17 -6.51 19.29
N ALA A 29 26.08 -5.57 19.52
CA ALA A 29 26.54 -5.20 20.86
C ALA A 29 25.55 -4.27 21.61
N ALA A 30 24.76 -3.49 20.90
CA ALA A 30 23.75 -2.62 21.54
C ALA A 30 22.50 -3.39 22.03
N LEU A 31 22.27 -4.61 21.55
CA LEU A 31 21.13 -5.47 21.97
C LEU A 31 21.46 -6.36 23.18
N LEU A 32 22.75 -6.48 23.58
CA LEU A 32 23.18 -7.37 24.66
C LEU A 32 23.43 -6.66 26.01
N SER A 33 23.26 -5.34 26.13
CA SER A 33 23.52 -4.58 27.35
C SER A 33 22.29 -4.19 28.17
N ILE A 34 21.10 -4.78 27.90
CA ILE A 34 19.95 -4.65 28.81
C ILE A 34 20.06 -5.78 29.83
N THR A 35 20.70 -5.47 30.94
CA THR A 35 21.01 -6.28 32.09
C THR A 35 19.77 -6.92 32.73
N CYS A 36 19.92 -8.19 33.09
CA CYS A 36 19.08 -8.95 34.02
C CYS A 36 18.72 -8.17 35.27
N VAL A 37 17.47 -7.77 35.40
CA VAL A 37 16.87 -7.56 36.75
C VAL A 37 16.39 -8.91 37.23
N ARG A 38 17.04 -9.42 38.25
CA ARG A 38 16.65 -10.62 39.00
C ARG A 38 15.28 -10.41 39.61
N ALA A 39 14.29 -11.15 39.17
CA ALA A 39 13.04 -11.33 39.90
C ALA A 39 13.31 -12.43 40.98
N GLN A 40 13.16 -12.05 42.24
CA GLN A 40 13.11 -12.98 43.36
C GLN A 40 11.80 -13.79 43.26
N SER A 41 11.97 -15.12 43.26
CA SER A 41 10.88 -16.07 43.38
C SER A 41 10.31 -16.05 44.79
N SER A 42 9.04 -15.71 44.94
CA SER A 42 8.23 -16.10 46.10
C SER A 42 7.36 -17.27 45.69
N THR A 43 7.70 -18.40 46.29
CA THR A 43 6.95 -19.66 46.27
C THR A 43 5.67 -19.46 47.06
N GLU A 44 4.50 -19.59 46.44
CA GLU A 44 3.29 -19.91 47.18
C GLU A 44 2.43 -20.91 46.41
N ALA A 45 1.87 -21.85 47.17
CA ALA A 45 1.39 -23.14 46.75
C ALA A 45 0.10 -23.10 45.92
N ALA A 46 0.01 -24.07 44.99
CA ALA A 46 -1.21 -24.41 44.26
C ALA A 46 -2.30 -25.01 45.18
N PRO A 47 -3.59 -24.87 44.82
CA PRO A 47 -4.53 -25.96 45.02
C PRO A 47 -4.90 -26.62 43.67
N THR A 48 -4.69 -27.91 43.68
CA THR A 48 -5.24 -28.88 42.73
C THR A 48 -6.74 -28.90 42.78
N THR A 49 -7.41 -28.74 41.64
CA THR A 49 -8.63 -29.51 41.33
C THR A 49 -8.60 -29.89 39.85
N ALA A 50 -8.61 -31.22 39.70
CA ALA A 50 -8.80 -31.87 38.43
C ALA A 50 -10.29 -31.81 38.01
N GLY A 51 -10.51 -31.80 36.71
CA GLY A 51 -11.79 -32.06 36.07
C GLY A 51 -12.28 -30.91 35.21
N ASP A 52 -12.02 -30.91 33.92
CA ASP A 52 -12.96 -31.35 32.92
C ASP A 52 -12.37 -31.38 31.52
N ALA A 53 -12.76 -32.43 30.83
CA ALA A 53 -12.29 -32.82 29.54
C ALA A 53 -12.66 -31.80 28.44
N ALA A 54 -11.75 -31.68 27.50
CA ALA A 54 -11.94 -31.51 26.06
C ALA A 54 -13.39 -31.17 25.64
N ASP A 55 -13.71 -29.88 25.64
CA ASP A 55 -14.75 -29.38 24.75
C ASP A 55 -14.04 -28.67 23.58
N GLY A 56 -14.16 -29.29 22.38
CA GLY A 56 -13.59 -28.76 21.17
C GLY A 56 -14.18 -27.38 20.92
N ALA A 57 -13.39 -26.33 21.17
CA ALA A 57 -13.75 -24.99 20.82
C ALA A 57 -14.04 -24.95 19.32
N ALA A 58 -15.31 -25.07 18.96
CA ALA A 58 -15.79 -24.60 17.67
C ALA A 58 -15.31 -23.16 17.56
N HIS A 59 -14.35 -22.91 16.66
CA HIS A 59 -13.97 -21.56 16.28
C HIS A 59 -15.24 -20.89 15.73
N THR A 60 -16.03 -20.29 16.60
CA THR A 60 -17.01 -19.29 16.19
C THR A 60 -16.21 -18.23 15.48
N LEU A 61 -16.42 -18.08 14.17
CA LEU A 61 -15.88 -16.98 13.37
C LEU A 61 -16.22 -15.69 14.14
N SER A 62 -15.25 -15.12 14.80
CA SER A 62 -15.43 -13.93 15.64
C SER A 62 -16.01 -12.84 14.73
N LYS A 63 -17.01 -12.11 15.23
CA LYS A 63 -17.66 -11.03 14.50
C LYS A 63 -16.60 -10.02 14.07
N VAL A 64 -16.20 -10.06 12.79
CA VAL A 64 -15.15 -9.19 12.26
C VAL A 64 -15.70 -7.78 12.17
N VAL A 65 -15.09 -6.85 12.90
CA VAL A 65 -15.44 -5.44 12.95
C VAL A 65 -14.41 -4.64 12.18
N VAL A 66 -14.84 -3.79 11.27
CA VAL A 66 -13.98 -2.89 10.48
C VAL A 66 -14.22 -1.43 10.87
N THR A 67 -13.17 -0.64 10.80
CA THR A 67 -13.15 0.80 11.08
C THR A 67 -13.04 1.65 9.81
N ALA A 68 -12.79 1.02 8.67
CA ALA A 68 -12.72 1.70 7.37
C ALA A 68 -14.02 2.42 6.96
N THR A 69 -15.10 2.32 7.75
CA THR A 69 -16.39 3.01 7.54
C THR A 69 -16.65 4.15 8.53
N ARG A 70 -15.62 4.71 9.18
CA ARG A 70 -15.68 5.78 10.22
C ARG A 70 -16.27 5.37 11.56
N GLY A 71 -16.78 4.18 11.68
CA GLY A 71 -17.27 3.60 12.93
C GLY A 71 -16.96 2.11 12.95
N ALA A 72 -16.90 1.52 14.14
CA ALA A 72 -16.71 0.08 14.30
C ALA A 72 -17.97 -0.65 13.82
N LYS A 73 -17.91 -1.30 12.67
CA LYS A 73 -19.05 -1.99 12.03
C LYS A 73 -18.73 -3.46 11.77
N ALA A 74 -19.68 -4.29 12.03
CA ALA A 74 -19.62 -5.69 11.59
C ALA A 74 -19.69 -5.77 10.06
N VAL A 75 -18.80 -6.58 9.45
CA VAL A 75 -18.68 -6.71 7.98
C VAL A 75 -20.01 -7.05 7.32
N GLU A 76 -20.82 -7.89 7.94
CA GLU A 76 -22.13 -8.30 7.43
C GLU A 76 -23.20 -7.19 7.35
N LYS A 77 -22.92 -6.01 7.92
CA LYS A 77 -23.81 -4.83 7.88
C LYS A 77 -23.41 -3.81 6.82
N ILE A 78 -22.30 -4.03 6.12
CA ILE A 78 -21.75 -3.06 5.17
C ILE A 78 -22.15 -3.47 3.74
N PRO A 79 -22.82 -2.59 2.98
CA PRO A 79 -23.25 -2.88 1.61
C PRO A 79 -22.07 -2.71 0.63
N GLY A 80 -21.27 -3.77 0.45
CA GLY A 80 -20.11 -3.77 -0.47
C GLY A 80 -19.16 -4.93 -0.20
N ALA A 81 -18.26 -5.17 -1.14
CA ALA A 81 -17.21 -6.16 -1.00
C ALA A 81 -16.10 -5.65 -0.05
N ILE A 82 -15.88 -6.37 1.04
CA ILE A 82 -14.90 -6.07 2.06
C ILE A 82 -13.99 -7.27 2.25
N SER A 83 -12.68 -7.02 2.28
CA SER A 83 -11.67 -7.99 2.69
C SER A 83 -11.01 -7.52 3.98
N VAL A 84 -10.84 -8.43 4.92
CA VAL A 84 -10.08 -8.17 6.16
C VAL A 84 -8.97 -9.21 6.22
N ILE A 85 -7.74 -8.75 6.14
CA ILE A 85 -6.55 -9.59 6.23
C ILE A 85 -6.12 -9.60 7.69
N SER A 86 -6.23 -10.76 8.32
CA SER A 86 -5.93 -10.93 9.74
C SER A 86 -4.44 -10.94 10.03
N ARG A 87 -4.08 -10.75 11.30
CA ARG A 87 -2.71 -10.87 11.79
C ARG A 87 -2.07 -12.20 11.41
N ASP A 88 -2.79 -13.30 11.57
CA ASP A 88 -2.30 -14.64 11.26
C ASP A 88 -2.03 -14.84 9.75
N GLU A 89 -2.83 -14.24 8.87
CA GLU A 89 -2.57 -14.25 7.41
C GLU A 89 -1.37 -13.37 7.04
N ILE A 90 -1.20 -12.21 7.69
CA ILE A 90 -0.02 -11.34 7.51
C ILE A 90 1.25 -12.08 7.93
N GLU A 91 1.22 -12.78 9.05
CA GLU A 91 2.37 -13.55 9.54
C GLU A 91 2.70 -14.76 8.65
N ARG A 92 1.69 -15.48 8.17
CA ARG A 92 1.91 -16.60 7.23
C ARG A 92 2.47 -16.12 5.89
N GLN A 93 1.84 -15.10 5.31
CA GLN A 93 2.33 -14.52 4.06
C GLN A 93 3.72 -13.94 4.20
N GLY A 94 4.04 -13.35 5.37
CA GLY A 94 5.37 -12.83 5.70
C GLY A 94 6.48 -13.87 5.82
N LEU A 95 6.15 -15.19 5.81
CA LEU A 95 7.15 -16.27 5.62
C LEU A 95 7.55 -16.40 4.15
N VAL A 96 6.63 -16.10 3.23
CA VAL A 96 6.87 -16.15 1.79
C VAL A 96 7.43 -14.83 1.30
N SER A 97 6.73 -13.72 1.60
CA SER A 97 7.11 -12.37 1.19
C SER A 97 6.60 -11.33 2.18
N GLU A 98 7.42 -10.34 2.51
CA GLU A 98 7.04 -9.19 3.33
C GLU A 98 6.62 -7.97 2.47
N ASP A 99 6.47 -8.14 1.17
CA ASP A 99 5.95 -7.09 0.29
C ASP A 99 4.45 -6.87 0.54
N PRO A 100 4.02 -5.68 1.01
CA PRO A 100 2.61 -5.39 1.28
C PRO A 100 1.74 -5.49 0.03
N SER A 101 2.29 -5.18 -1.14
CA SER A 101 1.57 -5.31 -2.42
C SER A 101 1.30 -6.77 -2.77
N GLN A 102 2.23 -7.68 -2.48
CA GLN A 102 2.02 -9.12 -2.70
C GLN A 102 0.97 -9.69 -1.74
N LEU A 103 0.96 -9.25 -0.49
CA LEU A 103 -0.11 -9.60 0.46
C LEU A 103 -1.48 -9.19 -0.08
N LEU A 104 -1.63 -7.94 -0.54
CA LEU A 104 -2.87 -7.43 -1.12
C LEU A 104 -3.25 -8.18 -2.41
N ALA A 105 -2.28 -8.44 -3.29
CA ALA A 105 -2.51 -9.16 -4.55
C ALA A 105 -3.04 -10.59 -4.35
N ILE A 106 -2.62 -11.26 -3.27
CA ILE A 106 -3.07 -12.63 -2.92
C ILE A 106 -4.41 -12.61 -2.20
N GLN A 107 -4.59 -11.71 -1.22
CA GLN A 107 -5.73 -11.74 -0.31
C GLN A 107 -6.95 -10.93 -0.80
N VAL A 108 -6.77 -9.96 -1.70
CA VAL A 108 -7.84 -9.06 -2.16
C VAL A 108 -8.17 -9.36 -3.62
N PRO A 109 -9.40 -9.84 -3.95
CA PRO A 109 -9.74 -10.27 -5.31
C PRO A 109 -9.44 -9.23 -6.39
N GLY A 110 -9.91 -8.00 -6.24
CA GLY A 110 -9.78 -6.93 -7.24
C GLY A 110 -8.45 -6.17 -7.23
N TYR A 111 -7.48 -6.54 -6.39
CA TYR A 111 -6.17 -5.87 -6.34
C TYR A 111 -5.24 -6.40 -7.44
N ALA A 112 -4.50 -5.50 -8.09
CA ALA A 112 -3.57 -5.85 -9.16
C ALA A 112 -2.40 -6.73 -8.66
N PRO A 113 -1.73 -7.51 -9.53
CA PRO A 113 -0.53 -8.25 -9.17
C PRO A 113 0.60 -7.33 -8.69
N ALA A 114 1.37 -7.78 -7.71
CA ALA A 114 2.55 -7.06 -7.22
C ALA A 114 3.64 -6.99 -8.29
N ARG A 115 4.35 -5.87 -8.32
CA ARG A 115 5.50 -5.66 -9.21
C ARG A 115 6.75 -6.36 -8.72
N GLN A 116 6.85 -6.67 -7.44
CA GLN A 116 8.06 -7.17 -6.76
C GLN A 116 9.22 -6.15 -6.82
N LYS A 117 8.91 -4.88 -6.85
CA LYS A 117 9.83 -3.74 -6.89
C LYS A 117 9.49 -2.75 -5.77
N LEU A 118 10.40 -1.87 -5.42
CA LEU A 118 10.12 -0.78 -4.48
C LEU A 118 9.26 0.31 -5.16
N SER A 119 8.07 -0.07 -5.58
CA SER A 119 7.14 0.80 -6.32
C SER A 119 5.72 0.21 -6.29
N ASN A 120 4.71 1.06 -6.13
CA ASN A 120 3.30 0.71 -6.27
C ASN A 120 2.70 1.19 -7.61
N PHE A 121 3.54 1.63 -8.54
CA PHE A 121 3.07 2.20 -9.79
C PHE A 121 2.37 1.14 -10.66
N GLY A 122 1.10 1.37 -11.00
CA GLY A 122 0.27 0.41 -11.73
C GLY A 122 -0.44 -0.61 -10.83
N GLU A 123 -0.21 -0.59 -9.53
CA GLU A 123 -0.92 -1.42 -8.55
C GLU A 123 -2.19 -0.69 -8.09
N GLY A 124 -3.33 -1.14 -8.54
CA GLY A 124 -4.63 -0.55 -8.24
C GLY A 124 -5.65 -1.57 -7.73
N LEU A 125 -6.76 -1.07 -7.26
CA LEU A 125 -7.92 -1.85 -6.84
C LEU A 125 -9.05 -1.65 -7.85
N ARG A 126 -9.53 -2.73 -8.47
CA ARG A 126 -10.60 -2.69 -9.48
C ARG A 126 -10.30 -1.72 -10.64
N GLY A 127 -9.03 -1.66 -11.07
CA GLY A 127 -8.62 -0.81 -12.19
C GLY A 127 -8.56 0.70 -11.87
N ARG A 128 -8.52 1.06 -10.59
CA ARG A 128 -8.45 2.45 -10.10
C ARG A 128 -7.52 2.56 -8.90
N ASN A 129 -7.15 3.80 -8.56
CA ASN A 129 -6.31 4.07 -7.40
C ASN A 129 -7.09 3.83 -6.09
N ALA A 130 -6.43 3.21 -5.12
CA ALA A 130 -6.93 3.04 -3.77
C ALA A 130 -6.37 4.12 -2.84
N LEU A 131 -7.18 4.57 -1.89
CA LEU A 131 -6.72 5.39 -0.77
C LEU A 131 -5.99 4.49 0.24
N LEU A 132 -4.70 4.72 0.45
CA LEU A 132 -3.89 3.98 1.42
C LEU A 132 -3.85 4.75 2.74
N LEU A 133 -4.15 4.06 3.84
CA LEU A 133 -4.21 4.63 5.18
C LEU A 133 -3.35 3.82 6.17
N LEU A 134 -2.73 4.51 7.13
CA LEU A 134 -2.12 3.93 8.33
C LEU A 134 -2.87 4.46 9.56
N ASP A 135 -3.61 3.61 10.28
CA ASP A 135 -4.50 4.02 11.37
C ASP A 135 -5.38 5.23 11.00
N GLY A 136 -5.90 5.24 9.77
CA GLY A 136 -6.70 6.34 9.24
C GLY A 136 -5.92 7.51 8.66
N ILE A 137 -4.59 7.60 8.79
CA ILE A 137 -3.76 8.68 8.23
C ILE A 137 -3.51 8.42 6.74
N PRO A 138 -3.89 9.34 5.82
CA PRO A 138 -3.66 9.18 4.40
C PRO A 138 -2.16 9.13 4.06
N GLN A 139 -1.74 8.10 3.32
CA GLN A 139 -0.37 7.93 2.83
C GLN A 139 -0.20 8.47 1.39
N THR A 140 -1.28 8.57 0.63
CA THR A 140 -1.30 9.13 -0.73
C THR A 140 -1.18 10.65 -0.74
N ASN A 141 -0.71 11.23 -1.84
CA ASN A 141 -0.55 12.68 -2.04
C ASN A 141 -1.18 13.14 -3.37
N PRO A 142 -1.51 14.44 -3.54
CA PRO A 142 -2.16 14.96 -4.74
C PRO A 142 -1.22 15.11 -5.95
N LEU A 143 0.10 14.94 -5.77
CA LEU A 143 1.08 15.12 -6.83
C LEU A 143 1.01 14.01 -7.86
N ARG A 144 0.96 12.76 -7.40
CA ARG A 144 0.78 11.57 -8.26
C ARG A 144 0.39 10.37 -7.42
N PHE A 145 -0.34 9.44 -8.03
CA PHE A 145 -0.69 8.17 -7.40
C PHE A 145 0.28 7.05 -7.80
N GLY A 146 0.43 6.05 -6.90
CA GLY A 146 1.13 4.83 -7.17
C GLY A 146 2.65 4.99 -7.29
N GLY A 147 3.22 5.93 -6.55
CA GLY A 147 4.68 6.04 -6.43
C GLY A 147 5.24 4.94 -5.52
N ARG A 148 5.41 5.26 -4.25
CA ARG A 148 5.92 4.37 -3.19
C ARG A 148 5.12 4.51 -1.90
N GLU A 149 3.92 5.03 -1.99
CA GLU A 149 3.04 5.34 -0.86
C GLU A 149 2.55 4.10 -0.12
N GLY A 150 2.70 2.90 -0.69
CA GLY A 150 2.38 1.62 -0.03
C GLY A 150 3.47 1.08 0.89
N TYR A 151 4.67 1.69 0.89
CA TYR A 151 5.80 1.26 1.70
C TYR A 151 6.04 2.23 2.86
N PHE A 152 5.38 2.00 3.99
CA PHE A 152 5.36 2.92 5.13
C PHE A 152 5.50 2.24 6.50
N ALA A 153 5.47 0.90 6.60
CA ALA A 153 5.50 0.19 7.87
C ALA A 153 6.01 -1.24 7.72
N ASP A 154 6.65 -1.77 8.76
CA ASP A 154 6.98 -3.19 8.86
C ASP A 154 5.72 -4.02 9.16
N PRO A 155 5.52 -5.20 8.54
CA PRO A 155 4.39 -6.08 8.83
C PRO A 155 4.27 -6.50 10.31
N MET A 156 5.34 -6.47 11.09
CA MET A 156 5.33 -6.86 12.49
C MET A 156 4.46 -5.94 13.37
N ILE A 157 4.32 -4.66 13.00
CA ILE A 157 3.47 -3.72 13.74
C ILE A 157 1.99 -3.76 13.29
N VAL A 158 1.67 -4.47 12.22
CA VAL A 158 0.32 -4.50 11.65
C VAL A 158 -0.55 -5.53 12.37
N GLU A 159 -1.73 -5.14 12.82
CA GLU A 159 -2.74 -6.01 13.40
C GLU A 159 -3.62 -6.65 12.33
N ARG A 160 -4.08 -5.84 11.38
CA ARG A 160 -4.90 -6.26 10.23
C ARG A 160 -4.88 -5.22 9.13
N VAL A 161 -5.26 -5.63 7.94
CA VAL A 161 -5.52 -4.72 6.83
C VAL A 161 -7.00 -4.81 6.44
N GLU A 162 -7.69 -3.68 6.44
CA GLU A 162 -9.08 -3.56 6.06
C GLU A 162 -9.18 -2.99 4.64
N VAL A 163 -9.82 -3.71 3.72
CA VAL A 163 -9.98 -3.27 2.34
C VAL A 163 -11.48 -3.14 2.02
N VAL A 164 -11.89 -1.93 1.67
CA VAL A 164 -13.23 -1.65 1.13
C VAL A 164 -13.08 -1.45 -0.37
N SER A 165 -13.61 -2.38 -1.16
CA SER A 165 -13.50 -2.34 -2.62
C SER A 165 -14.56 -1.41 -3.23
N GLY A 166 -14.18 -0.72 -4.31
CA GLY A 166 -15.03 0.24 -5.01
C GLY A 166 -14.92 1.67 -4.47
N ALA A 167 -15.36 2.62 -5.26
CA ALA A 167 -15.31 4.05 -4.89
C ALA A 167 -16.02 4.29 -3.55
N SER A 168 -15.44 5.16 -2.73
CA SER A 168 -16.00 5.52 -1.43
C SER A 168 -15.57 6.93 -1.03
N ALA A 169 -16.52 7.73 -0.59
CA ALA A 169 -16.25 9.07 -0.06
C ALA A 169 -16.01 9.08 1.46
N VAL A 170 -16.39 8.02 2.18
CA VAL A 170 -16.46 8.00 3.65
C VAL A 170 -15.12 8.31 4.30
N GLN A 171 -14.02 7.81 3.76
CA GLN A 171 -12.67 8.01 4.32
C GLN A 171 -11.93 9.22 3.73
N GLY A 172 -12.54 9.94 2.80
CA GLY A 172 -11.96 11.13 2.20
C GLY A 172 -11.45 10.94 0.78
N MET A 173 -10.68 11.90 0.34
CA MET A 173 -10.19 12.02 -1.02
C MET A 173 -9.19 10.91 -1.39
N GLY A 174 -9.26 10.44 -2.64
CA GLY A 174 -8.34 9.43 -3.19
C GLY A 174 -8.94 8.03 -3.31
N ALA A 175 -10.10 7.76 -2.72
CA ALA A 175 -10.76 6.47 -2.74
C ALA A 175 -11.59 6.24 -4.02
N THR A 176 -10.97 6.35 -5.20
CA THR A 176 -11.66 6.11 -6.49
C THR A 176 -11.80 4.62 -6.81
N GLY A 177 -10.86 3.79 -6.37
CA GLY A 177 -10.87 2.32 -6.49
C GLY A 177 -11.28 1.61 -5.20
N GLY A 178 -11.16 2.29 -4.08
CA GLY A 178 -11.43 1.75 -2.75
C GLY A 178 -10.49 2.30 -1.69
N ILE A 179 -10.52 1.66 -0.52
CA ILE A 179 -9.74 2.04 0.65
C ILE A 179 -8.95 0.83 1.12
N VAL A 180 -7.68 1.01 1.42
CA VAL A 180 -6.82 0.04 2.10
C VAL A 180 -6.34 0.69 3.40
N ASN A 181 -6.88 0.26 4.54
CA ASN A 181 -6.54 0.79 5.84
C ASN A 181 -5.72 -0.21 6.65
N THR A 182 -4.44 0.08 6.84
CA THR A 182 -3.54 -0.70 7.67
C THR A 182 -3.70 -0.28 9.11
N ILE A 183 -4.21 -1.19 9.94
CA ILE A 183 -4.41 -0.98 11.37
C ILE A 183 -3.22 -1.56 12.13
N THR A 184 -2.58 -0.72 12.95
CA THR A 184 -1.44 -1.15 13.75
C THR A 184 -1.86 -1.80 15.06
N ARG A 185 -0.99 -2.63 15.60
CA ARG A 185 -1.20 -3.35 16.86
C ARG A 185 -1.38 -2.41 18.05
N ARG A 186 -2.04 -2.95 19.04
CA ARG A 186 -2.23 -2.36 20.37
C ARG A 186 -2.14 -3.48 21.42
N PRO A 187 -1.47 -3.25 22.56
CA PRO A 187 -1.45 -4.21 23.66
C PRO A 187 -2.87 -4.47 24.17
N THR A 188 -3.26 -5.74 24.23
CA THR A 188 -4.59 -6.15 24.70
C THR A 188 -4.55 -6.83 26.06
N GLN A 189 -3.44 -7.49 26.39
CA GLN A 189 -3.24 -8.23 27.64
C GLN A 189 -2.46 -7.38 28.63
N GLU A 190 -2.85 -7.42 29.90
CA GLU A 190 -2.11 -6.78 30.99
C GLU A 190 -0.72 -7.41 31.17
N GLY A 191 0.22 -6.60 31.65
CA GLY A 191 1.61 -6.98 31.84
C GLY A 191 2.51 -6.50 30.71
N THR A 192 3.73 -6.99 30.73
CA THR A 192 4.76 -6.66 29.72
C THR A 192 5.08 -7.90 28.91
N ARG A 193 5.07 -7.74 27.59
CA ARG A 193 5.48 -8.76 26.63
C ARG A 193 6.58 -8.18 25.76
N GLN A 194 7.64 -8.97 25.57
CA GLN A 194 8.71 -8.66 24.63
C GLN A 194 8.70 -9.71 23.52
N THR A 195 8.85 -9.30 22.28
CA THR A 195 8.89 -10.22 21.15
C THR A 195 10.13 -9.93 20.29
N VAL A 196 10.91 -10.97 20.04
CA VAL A 196 12.03 -10.95 19.10
C VAL A 196 11.63 -11.74 17.85
N GLU A 197 11.92 -11.19 16.68
CA GLU A 197 11.78 -11.88 15.39
C GLU A 197 13.12 -11.84 14.64
N LEU A 198 13.56 -12.99 14.16
CA LEU A 198 14.70 -13.13 13.27
C LEU A 198 14.27 -13.90 12.03
N LYS A 199 14.67 -13.40 10.86
CA LYS A 199 14.45 -14.10 9.58
C LYS A 199 15.73 -14.16 8.78
N TYR A 200 15.90 -15.25 8.05
CA TYR A 200 16.93 -15.46 7.06
C TYR A 200 16.29 -15.98 5.79
N GLY A 201 16.57 -15.33 4.66
CA GLY A 201 16.14 -15.76 3.33
C GLY A 201 17.33 -16.02 2.42
N SER A 202 17.19 -16.93 1.47
CA SER A 202 18.19 -17.19 0.44
C SER A 202 17.59 -17.97 -0.72
N GLN A 203 18.17 -17.78 -1.90
CA GLN A 203 17.88 -18.60 -3.09
C GLN A 203 18.95 -19.71 -3.28
N LEU A 204 19.75 -19.98 -2.22
CA LEU A 204 20.84 -20.94 -2.20
C LEU A 204 21.92 -20.63 -3.27
N HIS A 205 22.08 -19.36 -3.58
CA HIS A 205 23.06 -18.81 -4.50
C HIS A 205 23.75 -17.61 -3.86
N GLY A 206 24.97 -17.27 -4.27
CA GLY A 206 25.63 -16.03 -3.87
C GLY A 206 24.79 -14.81 -4.23
N ASP A 207 24.95 -13.70 -3.49
CA ASP A 207 24.21 -12.44 -3.70
C ASP A 207 22.67 -12.55 -3.57
N THR A 208 22.18 -13.53 -2.77
CA THR A 208 20.74 -13.74 -2.58
C THR A 208 20.31 -13.80 -1.10
N ALA A 209 21.22 -13.50 -0.18
CA ALA A 209 20.92 -13.53 1.25
C ALA A 209 20.01 -12.37 1.66
N ALA A 210 19.08 -12.66 2.55
CA ALA A 210 18.23 -11.66 3.19
C ALA A 210 18.22 -11.90 4.69
N TRP A 211 18.26 -10.83 5.48
CA TRP A 211 18.22 -10.86 6.94
C TRP A 211 17.20 -9.86 7.46
N LYS A 212 16.49 -10.25 8.49
CA LYS A 212 15.63 -9.34 9.27
C LYS A 212 15.83 -9.60 10.75
N ALA A 213 15.87 -8.54 11.54
CA ALA A 213 15.78 -8.57 12.98
C ALA A 213 14.76 -7.53 13.45
N GLY A 214 13.84 -7.95 14.30
CA GLY A 214 12.81 -7.09 14.89
C GLY A 214 12.70 -7.32 16.39
N TYR A 215 12.49 -6.23 17.13
CA TYR A 215 12.19 -6.26 18.55
C TYR A 215 10.98 -5.43 18.86
N MET A 216 10.02 -6.01 19.57
CA MET A 216 8.78 -5.33 19.98
C MET A 216 8.58 -5.46 21.48
N LEU A 217 8.29 -4.34 22.11
CA LEU A 217 7.87 -4.23 23.51
C LEU A 217 6.40 -3.83 23.54
N GLU A 218 5.59 -4.62 24.23
CA GLU A 218 4.19 -4.36 24.52
C GLU A 218 4.02 -4.30 26.04
N HIS A 219 3.33 -3.26 26.52
CA HIS A 219 2.96 -3.14 27.93
C HIS A 219 1.54 -2.61 28.06
N LYS A 220 0.76 -3.18 28.97
CA LYS A 220 -0.53 -2.68 29.36
C LYS A 220 -0.65 -2.74 30.88
N SER A 221 -0.91 -1.60 31.51
CA SER A 221 -1.21 -1.56 32.92
C SER A 221 -2.67 -1.94 33.17
N GLY A 222 -2.96 -2.55 34.33
CA GLY A 222 -4.32 -2.85 34.76
C GLY A 222 -5.07 -1.62 35.26
N GLY A 223 -6.40 -1.78 35.41
CA GLY A 223 -7.32 -0.81 35.99
C GLY A 223 -7.89 0.20 34.98
N ASP A 224 -8.92 0.95 35.43
CA ASP A 224 -9.72 1.87 34.59
C ASP A 224 -8.95 3.09 34.09
N ALA A 225 -7.84 3.44 34.72
CA ALA A 225 -6.94 4.53 34.31
C ALA A 225 -5.64 3.98 33.71
N GLY A 226 -5.69 2.79 33.12
CA GLY A 226 -4.57 2.09 32.56
C GLY A 226 -3.91 2.82 31.38
N PHE A 227 -2.63 2.57 31.20
CA PHE A 227 -1.94 2.98 29.98
C PHE A 227 -1.43 1.74 29.22
N ASP A 228 -1.27 1.90 27.92
CA ASP A 228 -0.65 0.89 27.08
C ASP A 228 0.46 1.53 26.23
N LEU A 229 1.51 0.75 26.01
CA LEU A 229 2.69 1.13 25.21
C LEU A 229 3.04 -0.01 24.29
N LEU A 230 3.21 0.30 23.00
CA LEU A 230 3.87 -0.56 22.03
C LEU A 230 5.06 0.20 21.44
N GLY A 231 6.23 -0.40 21.53
CA GLY A 231 7.46 0.06 20.90
C GLY A 231 8.00 -1.02 19.98
N TYR A 232 8.42 -0.66 18.77
CA TYR A 232 9.04 -1.57 17.81
C TYR A 232 10.24 -0.93 17.16
N VAL A 233 11.30 -1.73 17.00
CA VAL A 233 12.46 -1.41 16.17
C VAL A 233 12.76 -2.61 15.28
N GLY A 234 13.01 -2.36 14.00
CA GLY A 234 13.30 -3.39 13.02
C GLY A 234 14.36 -2.96 12.02
N THR A 235 15.09 -3.93 11.51
CA THR A 235 16.01 -3.75 10.40
C THR A 235 15.95 -4.94 9.46
N ARG A 236 16.03 -4.66 8.16
CA ARG A 236 16.09 -5.67 7.11
C ARG A 236 17.22 -5.32 6.15
N LEU A 237 17.94 -6.33 5.71
CA LEU A 237 18.96 -6.26 4.67
C LEU A 237 18.70 -7.38 3.68
N GLN A 238 18.78 -7.11 2.39
CA GLN A 238 18.50 -8.06 1.33
C GLN A 238 19.46 -7.85 0.16
N ASP A 239 20.07 -8.92 -0.33
CA ASP A 239 20.81 -8.93 -1.57
C ASP A 239 19.88 -8.95 -2.79
N ILE A 240 20.46 -8.85 -4.02
CA ILE A 240 19.67 -8.60 -5.23
C ILE A 240 18.71 -9.72 -5.61
N GLY A 241 19.06 -10.97 -5.35
CA GLY A 241 18.29 -12.13 -5.78
C GLY A 241 18.47 -12.50 -7.24
N ILE A 242 17.92 -13.67 -7.61
CA ILE A 242 17.92 -14.22 -8.97
C ILE A 242 16.51 -14.60 -9.40
N ASP A 243 16.29 -14.68 -10.70
CA ASP A 243 15.07 -15.20 -11.32
C ASP A 243 15.07 -16.73 -11.42
N GLY A 244 14.06 -17.32 -12.07
CA GLY A 244 13.93 -18.77 -12.21
C GLY A 244 15.02 -19.42 -13.06
N ASP A 245 15.66 -18.68 -13.95
CA ASP A 245 16.74 -19.12 -14.81
C ASP A 245 18.14 -18.84 -14.21
N GLY A 246 18.21 -18.20 -13.04
CA GLY A 246 19.43 -17.91 -12.31
C GLY A 246 20.10 -16.59 -12.67
N ALA A 247 19.45 -15.72 -13.45
CA ALA A 247 19.95 -14.38 -13.73
C ALA A 247 19.63 -13.42 -12.59
N HIS A 248 20.53 -12.46 -12.28
CA HIS A 248 20.26 -11.44 -11.25
C HIS A 248 19.07 -10.55 -11.63
N LEU A 249 18.22 -10.27 -10.65
CA LEU A 249 17.05 -9.41 -10.84
C LEU A 249 17.48 -7.96 -11.07
N ALA A 250 16.71 -7.20 -11.87
CA ALA A 250 16.92 -5.76 -12.04
C ALA A 250 16.87 -4.99 -10.70
N THR A 251 17.60 -3.88 -10.61
CA THR A 251 18.00 -3.19 -9.37
C THR A 251 16.88 -2.44 -8.65
N GLU A 252 15.73 -2.18 -9.26
CA GLU A 252 14.62 -1.43 -8.64
C GLU A 252 13.94 -2.23 -7.49
N SER A 253 14.74 -2.78 -6.59
CA SER A 253 14.31 -3.62 -5.48
C SER A 253 14.75 -3.03 -4.14
N LEU A 254 14.12 -3.49 -3.06
CA LEU A 254 14.53 -3.15 -1.70
C LEU A 254 15.87 -3.82 -1.38
N HIS A 255 16.85 -3.04 -0.89
CA HIS A 255 18.10 -3.54 -0.33
C HIS A 255 18.09 -3.49 1.20
N GLN A 256 17.65 -2.37 1.77
CA GLN A 256 17.63 -2.16 3.22
C GLN A 256 16.33 -1.47 3.64
N ALA A 257 15.77 -1.90 4.80
CA ALA A 257 14.74 -1.15 5.50
C ALA A 257 15.06 -1.05 6.98
N ASN A 258 14.67 0.09 7.60
CA ASN A 258 14.76 0.31 9.04
C ASN A 258 13.46 0.95 9.52
N ASP A 259 12.97 0.47 10.65
CA ASP A 259 11.68 0.84 11.21
C ASP A 259 11.81 1.23 12.67
N LEU A 260 11.05 2.26 13.05
CA LEU A 260 10.79 2.64 14.43
C LEU A 260 9.31 2.97 14.56
N PHE A 261 8.62 2.29 15.47
CA PHE A 261 7.23 2.55 15.76
C PHE A 261 6.99 2.66 17.27
N ILE A 262 6.20 3.65 17.66
CA ILE A 262 5.78 3.85 19.05
C ILE A 262 4.30 4.20 19.06
N LYS A 263 3.54 3.50 19.89
CA LYS A 263 2.13 3.81 20.17
C LYS A 263 1.93 3.82 21.68
N LEU A 264 1.41 4.91 22.21
CA LEU A 264 1.14 5.11 23.63
C LEU A 264 -0.33 5.49 23.80
N GLY A 265 -1.06 4.78 24.63
CA GLY A 265 -2.44 5.06 24.95
C GLY A 265 -2.69 5.22 26.43
N LYS A 266 -3.63 6.08 26.80
CA LYS A 266 -4.06 6.29 28.16
C LYS A 266 -5.57 6.44 28.23
N ASP A 267 -6.20 5.67 29.12
CA ASP A 267 -7.62 5.75 29.40
C ASP A 267 -7.90 6.71 30.57
N PHE A 268 -8.97 7.50 30.49
CA PHE A 268 -9.44 8.47 31.47
C PHE A 268 -10.96 8.33 31.62
N GLY A 269 -11.41 7.25 32.25
CA GLY A 269 -12.85 6.90 32.32
C GLY A 269 -13.38 6.66 30.88
N PRO A 270 -14.39 7.41 30.40
CA PRO A 270 -14.96 7.22 29.08
C PRO A 270 -14.06 7.77 27.95
N GLN A 271 -12.98 8.43 28.26
CA GLN A 271 -12.08 9.05 27.31
C GLN A 271 -10.79 8.26 27.16
N ARG A 272 -10.23 8.34 25.96
CA ARG A 272 -8.89 7.82 25.70
C ARG A 272 -8.10 8.81 24.87
N VAL A 273 -6.82 8.97 25.18
CA VAL A 273 -5.85 9.67 24.35
C VAL A 273 -4.82 8.67 23.87
N GLN A 274 -4.52 8.68 22.58
CA GLN A 274 -3.52 7.84 21.96
C GLN A 274 -2.54 8.68 21.15
N LEU A 275 -1.26 8.44 21.34
CA LEU A 275 -0.16 8.99 20.53
C LEU A 275 0.41 7.88 19.66
N MET A 276 0.73 8.19 18.42
CA MET A 276 1.40 7.28 17.50
C MET A 276 2.55 8.02 16.80
N PHE A 277 3.68 7.34 16.68
CA PHE A 277 4.81 7.76 15.86
C PHE A 277 5.32 6.57 15.07
N ASN A 278 5.49 6.76 13.76
CA ASN A 278 6.02 5.79 12.81
C ASN A 278 7.14 6.43 12.00
N LYS A 279 8.27 5.74 11.88
CA LYS A 279 9.36 6.11 10.98
C LYS A 279 9.79 4.87 10.21
N PHE A 280 9.60 4.91 8.91
CA PHE A 280 10.02 3.88 7.97
C PHE A 280 11.04 4.45 7.01
N HIS A 281 12.17 3.78 6.86
CA HIS A 281 13.22 4.12 5.90
C HIS A 281 13.55 2.90 5.08
N ALA A 282 13.45 3.00 3.75
CA ALA A 282 13.83 1.97 2.81
C ALA A 282 14.80 2.53 1.77
N ARG A 283 15.71 1.69 1.30
CA ARG A 283 16.75 2.07 0.35
C ARG A 283 16.98 0.91 -0.64
N GLY A 284 17.25 1.24 -1.90
CA GLY A 284 17.71 0.32 -2.93
C GLY A 284 19.21 0.10 -2.93
N PHE A 285 19.72 -0.57 -3.96
CA PHE A 285 21.14 -0.90 -4.12
C PHE A 285 21.97 0.32 -4.54
N ASP A 286 23.27 0.29 -4.23
CA ASP A 286 24.28 1.27 -4.68
C ASP A 286 25.49 0.62 -5.36
N ASP A 287 25.57 -0.71 -5.33
CA ASP A 287 26.65 -1.53 -5.84
C ASP A 287 26.22 -2.50 -6.97
N TRP A 288 25.05 -2.23 -7.55
CA TRP A 288 24.49 -2.94 -8.69
C TRP A 288 23.98 -1.95 -9.74
N VAL A 289 24.14 -2.30 -11.01
CA VAL A 289 23.65 -1.55 -12.18
C VAL A 289 22.84 -2.48 -13.07
N ASP A 290 21.80 -1.94 -13.69
CA ASP A 290 20.96 -2.69 -14.61
C ASP A 290 21.72 -2.96 -15.94
N VAL A 291 21.50 -4.14 -16.47
CA VAL A 291 21.89 -4.56 -17.81
C VAL A 291 20.62 -4.67 -18.63
N ALA A 292 20.45 -3.75 -19.58
CA ALA A 292 19.25 -3.70 -20.40
C ALA A 292 19.03 -5.02 -21.15
N GLY A 293 17.81 -5.54 -21.05
CA GLY A 293 17.37 -6.69 -21.82
C GLY A 293 16.98 -6.31 -23.25
N ASP A 294 16.35 -7.25 -23.93
CA ASP A 294 15.73 -7.07 -25.23
C ASP A 294 14.33 -7.68 -25.24
N ARG A 295 13.32 -6.84 -25.12
CA ARG A 295 11.92 -7.28 -25.11
C ARG A 295 11.53 -8.01 -26.39
N SER A 296 12.08 -7.60 -27.55
CA SER A 296 11.77 -8.21 -28.84
C SER A 296 12.33 -9.63 -28.96
N ALA A 297 13.42 -9.91 -28.26
CA ALA A 297 14.04 -11.23 -28.17
C ALA A 297 13.56 -12.03 -26.92
N GLY A 298 12.67 -11.45 -26.08
CA GLY A 298 12.22 -12.08 -24.85
C GLY A 298 13.28 -12.12 -23.73
N ILE A 299 14.33 -11.30 -23.83
CA ILE A 299 15.45 -11.26 -22.87
C ILE A 299 15.16 -10.21 -21.79
N PRO A 300 14.97 -10.59 -20.51
CA PRO A 300 14.70 -9.65 -19.44
C PRO A 300 15.89 -8.74 -19.12
N THR A 301 15.61 -7.53 -18.64
CA THR A 301 16.61 -6.68 -17.98
C THR A 301 17.06 -7.35 -16.68
N THR A 302 18.38 -7.42 -16.49
CA THR A 302 19.04 -8.06 -15.35
C THR A 302 19.93 -7.05 -14.64
N ALA A 303 20.75 -7.48 -13.69
CA ALA A 303 21.71 -6.62 -13.02
C ALA A 303 23.10 -7.27 -12.93
N GLN A 304 24.12 -6.43 -12.82
CA GLN A 304 25.50 -6.81 -12.57
C GLN A 304 26.13 -5.91 -11.50
N ARG A 305 27.22 -6.36 -10.89
CA ARG A 305 27.99 -5.53 -9.97
C ARG A 305 28.51 -4.29 -10.70
N GLY A 306 28.32 -3.14 -10.07
CA GLY A 306 28.73 -1.85 -10.62
C GLY A 306 28.50 -0.73 -9.60
N THR A 307 28.96 0.47 -9.91
CA THR A 307 28.75 1.65 -9.07
C THR A 307 27.77 2.58 -9.75
N LEU A 308 26.72 3.00 -9.02
CA LEU A 308 25.78 3.98 -9.52
C LEU A 308 26.46 5.36 -9.63
N ALA A 309 26.13 6.10 -10.68
CA ALA A 309 26.53 7.49 -10.85
C ALA A 309 25.63 8.48 -10.08
N TRP A 310 24.67 7.97 -9.32
CA TRP A 310 23.69 8.71 -8.54
C TRP A 310 23.47 8.04 -7.18
N ASP A 311 22.76 8.70 -6.26
CA ASP A 311 22.41 8.11 -4.97
C ASP A 311 21.43 6.94 -5.12
N PRO A 312 21.49 5.93 -4.24
CA PRO A 312 20.54 4.82 -4.28
C PRO A 312 19.09 5.32 -4.11
N PRO A 313 18.14 4.67 -4.78
CA PRO A 313 16.72 4.93 -4.55
C PRO A 313 16.37 4.78 -3.08
N ARG A 314 15.45 5.62 -2.57
CA ARG A 314 15.03 5.54 -1.16
C ARG A 314 13.57 5.91 -0.98
N ASN A 315 13.00 5.46 0.14
CA ASN A 315 11.68 5.83 0.62
C ASN A 315 11.77 6.16 2.11
N ASP A 316 11.41 7.39 2.48
CA ASP A 316 11.39 7.89 3.85
C ASP A 316 9.96 8.28 4.19
N VAL A 317 9.40 7.68 5.24
CA VAL A 317 8.07 8.02 5.76
C VAL A 317 8.16 8.29 7.25
N ARG A 318 7.59 9.41 7.69
CA ARG A 318 7.37 9.71 9.11
C ARG A 318 5.91 10.08 9.29
N SER A 319 5.24 9.39 10.20
CA SER A 319 3.85 9.70 10.54
C SER A 319 3.74 9.86 12.04
N ALA A 320 3.02 10.88 12.48
CA ALA A 320 2.68 11.09 13.88
C ALA A 320 1.21 11.44 14.02
N SER A 321 0.57 10.98 15.07
CA SER A 321 -0.80 11.39 15.38
C SER A 321 -1.06 11.47 16.88
N ILE A 322 -2.02 12.33 17.22
CA ILE A 322 -2.72 12.31 18.49
C ILE A 322 -4.20 12.06 18.21
N GLU A 323 -4.75 11.05 18.86
CA GLU A 323 -6.16 10.69 18.75
C GLU A 323 -6.80 10.80 20.13
N TRP A 324 -7.93 11.49 20.20
CA TRP A 324 -8.82 11.51 21.34
C TRP A 324 -10.13 10.81 20.98
N THR A 325 -10.56 9.91 21.86
CA THR A 325 -11.87 9.25 21.71
C THR A 325 -12.66 9.40 23.00
N HIS A 326 -13.99 9.45 22.87
CA HIS A 326 -14.92 9.46 23.98
C HIS A 326 -16.02 8.44 23.74
N ALA A 327 -16.16 7.49 24.67
CA ALA A 327 -17.08 6.36 24.49
C ALA A 327 -18.56 6.77 24.50
N ASP A 328 -18.92 7.84 25.20
CA ASP A 328 -20.31 8.32 25.36
C ASP A 328 -20.38 9.85 25.43
N LEU A 329 -19.98 10.56 24.35
CA LEU A 329 -20.16 12.00 24.22
C LEU A 329 -21.59 12.30 23.72
N ALA A 330 -22.42 12.86 24.58
CA ALA A 330 -23.83 13.13 24.27
C ALA A 330 -24.57 11.89 23.69
N GLY A 331 -24.31 10.71 24.27
CA GLY A 331 -24.90 9.43 23.86
C GLY A 331 -24.31 8.82 22.61
N GLY A 332 -23.17 9.28 22.15
CA GLY A 332 -22.48 8.77 20.97
C GLY A 332 -20.99 8.62 21.18
N PHE A 333 -20.35 7.79 20.34
CA PHE A 333 -18.91 7.63 20.29
C PHE A 333 -18.29 8.74 19.44
N ALA A 334 -17.35 9.49 20.01
CA ALA A 334 -16.65 10.57 19.34
C ALA A 334 -15.17 10.23 19.12
N THR A 335 -14.64 10.64 17.98
CA THR A 335 -13.21 10.56 17.65
C THR A 335 -12.71 11.89 17.11
N LEU A 336 -11.53 12.31 17.55
CA LEU A 336 -10.78 13.42 16.99
C LEU A 336 -9.33 12.98 16.81
N GLN A 337 -8.83 13.01 15.58
CA GLN A 337 -7.45 12.66 15.24
C GLN A 337 -6.78 13.84 14.55
N LEU A 338 -5.69 14.33 15.14
CA LEU A 338 -4.76 15.27 14.50
C LEU A 338 -3.53 14.47 14.07
N PHE A 339 -3.08 14.68 12.83
CA PHE A 339 -1.92 13.96 12.31
C PHE A 339 -0.98 14.85 11.51
N LYS A 340 0.28 14.42 11.43
CA LYS A 340 1.30 14.90 10.51
C LYS A 340 1.96 13.71 9.81
N GLN A 341 2.30 13.89 8.51
CA GLN A 341 3.05 12.90 7.74
C GLN A 341 4.04 13.61 6.82
N ASP A 342 5.31 13.23 6.92
CA ASP A 342 6.37 13.58 5.99
C ASP A 342 6.69 12.38 5.11
N PHE A 343 6.83 12.60 3.82
CA PHE A 343 7.15 11.58 2.83
C PHE A 343 8.25 12.08 1.90
N ALA A 344 9.25 11.24 1.62
CA ALA A 344 10.23 11.49 0.57
C ALA A 344 10.54 10.19 -0.18
N ALA A 345 10.43 10.23 -1.50
CA ALA A 345 10.76 9.11 -2.38
C ALA A 345 11.74 9.54 -3.46
N ARG A 346 12.96 9.01 -3.41
CA ARG A 346 13.99 9.20 -4.42
C ARG A 346 13.98 8.01 -5.36
N TYR A 347 13.80 8.28 -6.66
CA TYR A 347 13.76 7.26 -7.70
C TYR A 347 15.16 6.94 -8.22
N SER A 348 15.29 5.93 -9.10
CA SER A 348 16.54 5.67 -9.81
C SER A 348 16.93 6.86 -10.69
N GLY A 349 18.23 7.11 -10.84
CA GLY A 349 18.79 8.14 -11.67
C GLY A 349 19.29 7.59 -13.02
N GLY A 350 19.82 8.47 -13.85
CA GLY A 350 20.43 8.11 -15.12
C GLY A 350 20.51 9.26 -16.11
N VAL A 351 20.92 8.94 -17.32
CA VAL A 351 20.86 9.82 -18.48
C VAL A 351 19.43 9.74 -19.07
N ILE A 352 18.50 10.44 -18.42
CA ILE A 352 17.08 10.40 -18.75
C ILE A 352 16.76 11.54 -19.72
N THR A 353 16.08 11.25 -20.85
CA THR A 353 15.79 12.23 -21.91
C THR A 353 15.08 13.48 -21.38
N THR A 354 14.13 13.35 -20.46
CA THR A 354 13.40 14.49 -19.86
C THR A 354 14.26 15.38 -18.97
N PHE A 355 15.41 14.89 -18.50
CA PHE A 355 16.30 15.64 -17.61
C PHE A 355 17.41 16.37 -18.37
N GLN A 356 17.57 16.10 -19.68
CA GLN A 356 18.62 16.71 -20.49
C GLN A 356 18.40 18.22 -20.62
N ASP A 357 19.49 18.97 -20.51
CA ASP A 357 19.52 20.44 -20.67
C ASP A 357 20.88 20.84 -21.26
N ALA A 358 20.88 21.29 -22.53
CA ALA A 358 22.09 21.69 -23.23
C ALA A 358 22.78 22.92 -22.61
N ALA A 359 22.11 23.68 -21.75
CA ALA A 359 22.72 24.77 -21.00
C ALA A 359 23.57 24.29 -19.80
N ILE A 360 23.39 23.01 -19.39
CA ILE A 360 24.11 22.42 -18.25
C ILE A 360 25.22 21.48 -18.74
N ALA A 361 24.87 20.57 -19.66
CA ALA A 361 25.82 19.59 -20.22
C ALA A 361 25.42 19.19 -21.64
N PRO A 362 26.35 18.60 -22.43
CA PRO A 362 26.02 18.06 -23.76
C PRO A 362 24.85 17.09 -23.68
N VAL A 363 23.89 17.19 -24.61
CA VAL A 363 22.71 16.32 -24.66
C VAL A 363 23.14 14.85 -24.71
N GLY A 364 22.52 14.03 -23.85
CA GLY A 364 22.87 12.61 -23.72
C GLY A 364 23.97 12.31 -22.71
N THR A 365 24.46 13.30 -21.96
CA THR A 365 25.50 13.11 -20.93
C THR A 365 25.08 13.53 -19.52
N LEU A 366 24.01 14.33 -19.38
CA LEU A 366 23.57 14.82 -18.08
C LEU A 366 22.91 13.69 -17.29
N VAL A 367 23.58 13.28 -16.22
CA VAL A 367 23.01 12.35 -15.23
C VAL A 367 22.20 13.15 -14.21
N ASP A 368 20.98 12.75 -13.97
CA ASP A 368 20.14 13.35 -12.93
C ASP A 368 19.19 12.30 -12.32
N GLN A 369 18.56 12.66 -11.19
CA GLN A 369 17.74 11.79 -10.39
C GLN A 369 16.60 12.58 -9.77
N SER A 370 15.39 12.04 -9.73
CA SER A 370 14.26 12.76 -9.17
C SER A 370 13.89 12.30 -7.76
N GLU A 371 13.40 13.25 -6.96
CA GLU A 371 12.88 13.03 -5.61
C GLU A 371 11.52 13.72 -5.45
N VAL A 372 10.50 12.95 -5.04
CA VAL A 372 9.21 13.47 -4.57
C VAL A 372 9.32 13.73 -3.08
N VAL A 373 8.83 14.88 -2.64
CA VAL A 373 8.66 15.21 -1.22
C VAL A 373 7.23 15.66 -0.97
N ALA A 374 6.65 15.26 0.16
CA ALA A 374 5.36 15.73 0.61
C ALA A 374 5.38 15.94 2.13
N ASP A 375 4.79 17.04 2.58
CA ASP A 375 4.55 17.40 3.98
C ASP A 375 3.07 17.65 4.13
N LYS A 376 2.41 16.87 4.96
CA LYS A 376 0.98 17.05 5.20
C LYS A 376 0.63 17.03 6.68
N TRP A 377 -0.40 17.74 7.02
CA TRP A 377 -1.10 17.62 8.30
C TRP A 377 -2.62 17.61 8.07
N GLY A 378 -3.34 17.08 9.02
CA GLY A 378 -4.80 17.05 8.92
C GLY A 378 -5.47 16.78 10.24
N LEU A 379 -6.75 17.10 10.25
CA LEU A 379 -7.68 16.82 11.34
C LEU A 379 -8.80 15.93 10.80
N ARG A 380 -9.12 14.88 11.52
CA ARG A 380 -10.24 13.98 11.22
C ARG A 380 -11.12 13.88 12.45
N THR A 381 -12.42 14.09 12.26
CA THR A 381 -13.39 13.95 13.33
C THR A 381 -14.51 13.00 12.93
N SER A 382 -15.09 12.33 13.90
CA SER A 382 -16.34 11.60 13.72
C SER A 382 -17.12 11.53 15.02
N TRP A 383 -18.44 11.55 14.90
CA TRP A 383 -19.37 11.29 16.00
C TRP A 383 -20.41 10.30 15.50
N VAL A 384 -20.51 9.17 16.18
CA VAL A 384 -21.41 8.07 15.84
C VAL A 384 -22.44 7.96 16.95
N ARG A 385 -23.69 8.26 16.62
CA ARG A 385 -24.83 8.23 17.56
C ARG A 385 -25.79 7.11 17.17
N PRO A 386 -25.82 6.00 17.92
CA PRO A 386 -26.84 4.98 17.74
C PRO A 386 -28.20 5.46 18.28
N ASP A 387 -29.28 4.89 17.78
CA ASP A 387 -30.65 5.11 18.21
C ASP A 387 -31.04 6.60 18.28
N LEU A 388 -30.69 7.39 17.27
CA LEU A 388 -30.96 8.82 17.20
C LEU A 388 -32.46 9.10 17.06
N GLY A 389 -33.16 9.25 18.19
CA GLY A 389 -34.59 9.52 18.23
C GLY A 389 -35.50 8.37 17.76
N LEU A 390 -34.96 7.37 17.08
CA LEU A 390 -35.64 6.18 16.61
C LEU A 390 -34.72 4.97 16.81
N ARG A 391 -35.22 3.91 17.44
CA ARG A 391 -34.46 2.67 17.62
C ARG A 391 -34.03 2.08 16.28
N GLY A 392 -32.73 1.74 16.18
CA GLY A 392 -32.12 1.22 14.98
C GLY A 392 -31.67 2.29 13.97
N LEU A 393 -31.92 3.60 14.25
CA LEU A 393 -31.41 4.71 13.45
C LEU A 393 -30.07 5.18 14.02
N GLU A 394 -28.99 4.98 13.29
CA GLU A 394 -27.66 5.50 13.62
C GLU A 394 -27.30 6.69 12.75
N PHE A 395 -26.77 7.72 13.36
CA PHE A 395 -26.15 8.86 12.69
C PHE A 395 -24.63 8.80 12.86
N THR A 396 -23.91 9.06 11.76
CA THR A 396 -22.48 9.34 11.77
C THR A 396 -22.23 10.66 11.08
N GLY A 397 -21.52 11.57 11.72
CA GLY A 397 -21.14 12.85 11.13
C GLY A 397 -19.76 13.29 11.57
N GLY A 398 -19.14 14.17 10.79
CA GLY A 398 -17.81 14.67 11.10
C GLY A 398 -17.30 15.69 10.09
N LEU A 399 -16.06 16.11 10.33
CA LEU A 399 -15.33 17.07 9.52
C LEU A 399 -13.90 16.58 9.33
N ASP A 400 -13.42 16.62 8.08
CA ASP A 400 -12.02 16.40 7.75
C ASP A 400 -11.38 17.68 7.23
N LEU A 401 -10.14 17.93 7.66
CA LEU A 401 -9.25 18.96 7.14
C LEU A 401 -7.95 18.30 6.68
N LEU A 402 -7.43 18.73 5.53
CA LEU A 402 -6.14 18.30 5.01
C LEU A 402 -5.40 19.49 4.40
N ASP A 403 -4.12 19.65 4.75
CA ASP A 403 -3.16 20.53 4.09
C ASP A 403 -1.97 19.67 3.65
N ASP A 404 -1.70 19.59 2.35
CA ASP A 404 -0.65 18.76 1.75
C ASP A 404 0.19 19.61 0.80
N ASN A 405 1.48 19.76 1.12
CA ASN A 405 2.45 20.45 0.29
C ASN A 405 3.39 19.42 -0.32
N SER A 406 3.35 19.26 -1.63
CA SER A 406 4.14 18.26 -2.33
C SER A 406 4.82 18.83 -3.57
N SER A 407 6.01 18.30 -3.90
CA SER A 407 6.80 18.71 -5.07
C SER A 407 7.69 17.58 -5.57
N GLN A 408 8.24 17.75 -6.78
CA GLN A 408 9.27 16.83 -7.30
C GLN A 408 10.43 17.66 -7.89
N ARG A 409 11.65 17.36 -7.45
CA ARG A 409 12.87 18.02 -7.91
C ARG A 409 13.86 17.02 -8.49
N LEU A 410 14.82 17.54 -9.24
CA LEU A 410 15.98 16.81 -9.73
C LEU A 410 17.14 17.04 -8.75
N THR A 411 17.67 15.98 -8.15
CA THR A 411 18.55 16.07 -6.98
C THR A 411 20.01 16.40 -7.30
N GLN A 412 20.46 16.14 -8.54
CA GLN A 412 21.84 16.43 -8.94
C GLN A 412 22.00 17.88 -9.40
N THR A 413 20.98 18.45 -10.01
CA THR A 413 20.99 19.82 -10.56
C THR A 413 20.12 20.80 -9.80
N ASP A 414 19.40 20.35 -8.77
CA ASP A 414 18.44 21.12 -7.96
C ASP A 414 17.34 21.82 -8.77
N ARG A 415 17.04 21.29 -9.98
CA ARG A 415 15.96 21.81 -10.83
C ARG A 415 14.60 21.33 -10.33
N VAL A 416 13.63 22.22 -10.39
CA VAL A 416 12.22 21.87 -10.13
C VAL A 416 11.68 21.10 -11.33
N TRP A 417 11.21 19.87 -11.10
CA TRP A 417 10.51 19.09 -12.13
C TRP A 417 8.99 19.22 -12.01
N VAL A 418 8.45 19.09 -10.79
CA VAL A 418 7.07 19.44 -10.46
C VAL A 418 7.11 20.56 -9.44
N PRO A 419 6.47 21.71 -9.71
CA PRO A 419 6.46 22.84 -8.77
C PRO A 419 5.80 22.43 -7.44
N PRO A 420 6.09 23.14 -6.34
CA PRO A 420 5.37 22.94 -5.09
C PRO A 420 3.87 23.14 -5.27
N LEU A 421 3.10 22.11 -4.93
CA LEU A 421 1.65 22.09 -4.89
C LEU A 421 1.21 22.36 -3.45
N LYS A 422 0.39 23.37 -3.24
CA LYS A 422 -0.25 23.67 -1.95
C LYS A 422 -1.71 23.22 -2.06
N PHE A 423 -1.98 22.01 -1.57
CA PHE A 423 -3.32 21.42 -1.66
C PHE A 423 -4.01 21.47 -0.31
N ARG A 424 -5.25 21.96 -0.28
CA ARG A 424 -6.10 22.00 0.90
C ARG A 424 -7.44 21.36 0.63
N SER A 425 -7.98 20.66 1.61
CA SER A 425 -9.31 20.09 1.58
C SER A 425 -10.03 20.36 2.90
N LEU A 426 -11.29 20.72 2.79
CA LEU A 426 -12.27 20.84 3.88
C LEU A 426 -13.49 20.00 3.50
N ALA A 427 -13.88 19.05 4.33
CA ALA A 427 -14.92 18.11 3.98
C ALA A 427 -15.80 17.71 5.17
N PRO A 428 -16.91 18.42 5.42
CA PRO A 428 -17.98 17.93 6.26
C PRO A 428 -18.67 16.73 5.61
N PHE A 429 -19.08 15.76 6.45
CA PHE A 429 -19.81 14.59 6.00
C PHE A 429 -20.86 14.15 7.01
N MET A 430 -21.90 13.49 6.50
CA MET A 430 -22.90 12.82 7.32
C MET A 430 -23.37 11.52 6.68
N GLN A 431 -23.76 10.58 7.50
CA GLN A 431 -24.31 9.29 7.11
C GLN A 431 -25.44 8.90 8.08
N LEU A 432 -26.50 8.36 7.54
CA LEU A 432 -27.59 7.73 8.27
C LEU A 432 -27.62 6.23 7.94
N GLU A 433 -27.80 5.42 8.94
CA GLU A 433 -28.04 3.97 8.81
C GLU A 433 -29.29 3.59 9.59
N TYR A 434 -30.19 2.86 8.95
CA TYR A 434 -31.39 2.38 9.59
C TYR A 434 -31.49 0.86 9.48
N GLU A 435 -31.65 0.21 10.64
CA GLU A 435 -31.86 -1.22 10.74
C GLU A 435 -33.36 -1.50 10.99
N TRP A 436 -33.99 -2.19 10.04
CA TRP A 436 -35.36 -2.64 10.14
C TRP A 436 -35.42 -4.17 9.98
N GLY A 437 -35.43 -4.87 11.11
CA GLY A 437 -35.34 -6.33 11.12
C GLY A 437 -34.09 -6.83 10.41
N ASP A 438 -34.27 -7.58 9.33
CA ASP A 438 -33.16 -8.13 8.54
C ASP A 438 -32.62 -7.18 7.47
N LEU A 439 -33.26 -6.03 7.27
CA LEU A 439 -32.84 -5.03 6.29
C LEU A 439 -32.06 -3.90 6.99
N THR A 440 -30.87 -3.61 6.47
CA THR A 440 -30.10 -2.42 6.82
C THR A 440 -30.02 -1.52 5.59
N VAL A 441 -30.37 -0.26 5.72
CA VAL A 441 -30.23 0.76 4.66
C VAL A 441 -29.32 1.85 5.18
N ARG A 442 -28.35 2.27 4.36
CA ARG A 442 -27.37 3.31 4.68
C ARG A 442 -27.32 4.32 3.55
N GLY A 443 -27.35 5.62 3.91
CA GLY A 443 -27.16 6.73 2.98
C GLY A 443 -26.17 7.74 3.55
N GLY A 444 -25.35 8.34 2.72
CA GLY A 444 -24.35 9.32 3.15
C GLY A 444 -24.10 10.40 2.14
N LEU A 445 -23.68 11.56 2.65
CA LEU A 445 -23.27 12.72 1.87
C LEU A 445 -21.94 13.23 2.42
N ARG A 446 -21.06 13.64 1.52
CA ARG A 446 -19.81 14.34 1.85
C ARG A 446 -19.65 15.52 0.91
N ASP A 447 -19.43 16.68 1.49
CA ASP A 447 -19.27 17.93 0.78
C ASP A 447 -17.78 18.30 0.74
N GLU A 448 -17.14 18.05 -0.39
CA GLU A 448 -15.68 18.16 -0.55
C GLU A 448 -15.33 19.50 -1.19
N HIS A 449 -14.66 20.37 -0.43
CA HIS A 449 -14.12 21.64 -0.91
C HIS A 449 -12.61 21.51 -0.99
N THR A 450 -12.06 21.64 -2.20
CA THR A 450 -10.61 21.55 -2.42
C THR A 450 -10.05 22.81 -3.07
N ARG A 451 -8.80 23.11 -2.75
CA ARG A 451 -8.03 24.22 -3.28
C ARG A 451 -6.62 23.75 -3.59
N LEU A 452 -6.19 23.87 -4.84
CA LEU A 452 -4.84 23.62 -5.30
C LEU A 452 -4.23 24.95 -5.76
N ALA A 453 -3.17 25.41 -5.10
CA ALA A 453 -2.43 26.60 -5.45
C ALA A 453 -0.99 26.23 -5.87
N VAL A 454 -0.49 26.89 -6.90
CA VAL A 454 0.87 26.70 -7.44
C VAL A 454 1.46 28.07 -7.74
N ASP A 455 2.67 28.35 -7.27
CA ASP A 455 3.39 29.57 -7.59
C ASP A 455 3.88 29.53 -9.05
N THR A 456 4.20 30.69 -9.66
CA THR A 456 4.79 30.77 -11.01
C THR A 456 6.06 29.93 -11.08
N TYR A 457 6.17 29.11 -12.11
CA TYR A 457 7.28 28.19 -12.29
C TYR A 457 7.73 28.11 -13.74
N ARG A 458 8.87 27.42 -13.97
CA ARG A 458 9.39 27.14 -15.30
C ARG A 458 9.53 25.63 -15.50
N THR A 459 9.04 25.12 -16.64
CA THR A 459 9.17 23.72 -17.01
C THR A 459 10.61 23.39 -17.42
N LEU A 460 11.02 22.11 -17.39
CA LEU A 460 12.35 21.68 -17.84
C LEU A 460 12.56 21.97 -19.34
N ALA A 461 13.82 22.01 -19.78
CA ALA A 461 14.23 22.25 -21.17
C ALA A 461 13.52 21.31 -22.15
N TYR A 462 13.34 20.02 -21.77
CA TYR A 462 12.58 19.04 -22.54
C TYR A 462 11.17 19.49 -22.90
N TYR A 463 10.51 20.23 -22.02
CA TYR A 463 9.17 20.79 -22.24
C TYR A 463 9.20 22.22 -22.80
N GLY A 464 10.39 22.72 -23.14
CA GLY A 464 10.63 23.99 -23.82
C GLY A 464 10.88 25.17 -22.88
N ASN A 465 11.30 24.96 -21.63
CA ASN A 465 11.60 26.03 -20.66
C ASN A 465 10.44 27.04 -20.53
N ARG A 466 9.19 26.54 -20.53
CA ARG A 466 8.00 27.39 -20.51
C ARG A 466 7.79 27.99 -19.13
N GLU A 467 7.60 29.29 -19.07
CA GLU A 467 7.07 29.94 -17.89
C GLU A 467 5.57 29.70 -17.85
N VAL A 468 5.10 29.20 -16.72
CA VAL A 468 3.69 28.97 -16.42
C VAL A 468 3.33 29.88 -15.25
N ALA A 469 2.40 30.79 -15.50
CA ALA A 469 1.94 31.71 -14.46
C ALA A 469 1.27 30.92 -13.33
N GLY A 470 1.59 31.31 -12.10
CA GLY A 470 0.96 30.76 -10.91
C GLY A 470 -0.54 30.99 -10.92
N GLY A 471 -1.23 30.33 -10.04
CA GLY A 471 -2.68 30.45 -9.91
C GLY A 471 -3.26 29.43 -8.95
N GLU A 472 -4.59 29.31 -8.97
CA GLU A 472 -5.34 28.50 -8.05
C GLU A 472 -6.51 27.80 -8.73
N ARG A 473 -6.68 26.53 -8.42
CA ARG A 473 -7.85 25.74 -8.83
C ARG A 473 -8.62 25.31 -7.60
N SER A 474 -9.86 25.77 -7.49
CA SER A 474 -10.80 25.33 -6.48
C SER A 474 -11.82 24.37 -7.11
N ALA A 475 -12.22 23.36 -6.36
CA ALA A 475 -13.29 22.46 -6.74
C ALA A 475 -14.22 22.20 -5.55
N HIS A 476 -15.48 21.99 -5.87
CA HIS A 476 -16.53 21.67 -4.91
C HIS A 476 -17.34 20.50 -5.46
N GLU A 477 -17.42 19.43 -4.70
CA GLU A 477 -18.11 18.20 -5.12
C GLU A 477 -18.92 17.59 -3.95
N LEU A 478 -20.23 17.45 -4.18
CA LEU A 478 -21.10 16.72 -3.25
C LEU A 478 -21.15 15.25 -3.65
N VAL A 479 -20.36 14.42 -2.99
CA VAL A 479 -20.31 12.97 -3.22
C VAL A 479 -21.31 12.23 -2.34
N LYS A 480 -21.94 11.20 -2.91
CA LYS A 480 -23.12 10.53 -2.37
C LYS A 480 -22.86 9.05 -2.23
N SER A 481 -23.51 8.46 -1.24
CA SER A 481 -23.55 7.00 -1.06
C SER A 481 -24.95 6.54 -0.68
N LEU A 482 -25.36 5.40 -1.19
CA LEU A 482 -26.59 4.71 -0.81
C LEU A 482 -26.36 3.20 -0.93
N GLY A 483 -26.72 2.45 0.08
CA GLY A 483 -26.58 1.01 0.06
C GLY A 483 -27.57 0.32 0.97
N SER A 484 -27.80 -0.95 0.69
CA SER A 484 -28.65 -1.81 1.50
C SER A 484 -28.07 -3.21 1.63
N VAL A 485 -28.28 -3.82 2.78
CA VAL A 485 -28.00 -5.24 3.04
C VAL A 485 -29.26 -5.88 3.57
N TRP A 486 -29.66 -6.97 2.93
CA TRP A 486 -30.76 -7.82 3.39
C TRP A 486 -30.21 -9.17 3.84
N ARG A 487 -30.37 -9.46 5.12
CA ARG A 487 -30.03 -10.75 5.72
C ARG A 487 -31.26 -11.67 5.64
N PHE A 488 -31.07 -12.94 5.24
CA PHE A 488 -32.17 -13.90 5.09
C PHE A 488 -32.37 -14.71 6.39
N GLY A 489 -32.80 -14.02 7.45
CA GLY A 489 -33.02 -14.61 8.77
C GLY A 489 -31.74 -15.28 9.30
N ALA A 490 -31.91 -16.49 9.85
CA ALA A 490 -30.78 -17.27 10.41
C ALA A 490 -30.03 -18.14 9.39
N SER A 491 -30.30 -17.99 8.08
CA SER A 491 -29.69 -18.84 7.03
C SER A 491 -28.19 -18.60 6.81
N GLY A 492 -27.66 -17.51 7.34
CA GLY A 492 -26.29 -17.02 7.07
C GLY A 492 -26.13 -16.33 5.72
N TRP A 493 -27.15 -16.36 4.85
CA TRP A 493 -27.13 -15.64 3.58
C TRP A 493 -27.52 -14.17 3.73
N SER A 494 -26.91 -13.35 2.91
CA SER A 494 -27.27 -11.94 2.73
C SER A 494 -27.09 -11.52 1.27
N ALA A 495 -27.85 -10.51 0.86
CA ALA A 495 -27.65 -9.82 -0.42
C ALA A 495 -27.43 -8.35 -0.15
N PHE A 496 -26.63 -7.69 -0.99
CA PHE A 496 -26.41 -6.27 -0.90
C PHE A 496 -26.48 -5.58 -2.27
N ALA A 497 -26.83 -4.32 -2.23
CA ALA A 497 -26.75 -3.43 -3.38
C ALA A 497 -26.22 -2.08 -2.91
N SER A 498 -25.37 -1.43 -3.71
CA SER A 498 -24.85 -0.13 -3.36
C SER A 498 -24.60 0.75 -4.59
N TYR A 499 -24.72 2.05 -4.35
CA TYR A 499 -24.24 3.14 -5.18
C TYR A 499 -23.34 4.03 -4.34
N ASN A 500 -22.10 4.18 -4.75
CA ASN A 500 -21.12 5.00 -4.03
C ASN A 500 -20.37 5.89 -5.02
N GLU A 501 -20.16 7.12 -4.63
CA GLU A 501 -19.26 8.04 -5.33
C GLU A 501 -17.93 8.15 -4.58
N GLY A 502 -16.83 8.26 -5.32
CA GLY A 502 -15.49 8.53 -4.81
C GLY A 502 -14.94 9.78 -5.48
N PHE A 503 -14.12 10.49 -4.73
CA PHE A 503 -13.49 11.72 -5.17
C PHE A 503 -11.97 11.58 -5.08
N GLY A 504 -11.24 12.05 -6.09
CA GLY A 504 -9.78 12.02 -6.09
C GLY A 504 -9.17 13.19 -6.84
N PRO A 505 -7.95 13.66 -6.46
CA PRO A 505 -7.25 14.63 -7.24
C PRO A 505 -6.83 14.01 -8.59
N PRO A 506 -6.63 14.81 -9.63
CA PRO A 506 -5.91 14.36 -10.82
C PRO A 506 -4.43 14.12 -10.45
N ASP A 507 -3.68 13.46 -11.34
CA ASP A 507 -2.21 13.39 -11.22
C ASP A 507 -1.60 14.77 -11.54
N ALA A 508 -1.80 15.75 -10.63
CA ALA A 508 -1.50 17.16 -10.87
C ALA A 508 -0.03 17.40 -11.23
N GLY A 509 0.89 16.65 -10.61
CA GLY A 509 2.31 16.74 -10.92
C GLY A 509 2.65 16.34 -12.36
N LEU A 510 1.98 15.31 -12.91
CA LEU A 510 2.19 14.91 -14.29
C LEU A 510 1.66 15.97 -15.28
N ILE A 511 0.56 16.62 -14.94
CA ILE A 511 -0.06 17.67 -15.76
C ILE A 511 0.85 18.91 -15.77
N LEU A 512 1.23 19.41 -14.61
CA LEU A 512 2.01 20.65 -14.46
C LEU A 512 3.41 20.55 -15.07
N ARG A 513 4.11 19.44 -14.89
CA ARG A 513 5.46 19.28 -15.46
C ARG A 513 5.48 19.20 -16.99
N ALA A 514 4.35 18.79 -17.61
CA ALA A 514 4.26 18.50 -19.04
C ALA A 514 3.76 19.69 -19.89
N VAL A 515 3.59 20.88 -19.31
CA VAL A 515 3.13 22.08 -20.03
C VAL A 515 4.18 22.50 -21.07
N LYS A 516 3.80 22.45 -22.36
CA LYS A 516 4.66 22.81 -23.51
C LYS A 516 4.23 24.11 -24.19
N THR A 517 3.00 24.53 -23.98
CA THR A 517 2.40 25.73 -24.62
C THR A 517 2.80 26.97 -23.84
N ALA A 518 3.23 28.02 -24.53
CA ALA A 518 3.55 29.31 -23.92
C ALA A 518 2.28 30.04 -23.48
N GLY A 519 2.41 30.94 -22.48
CA GLY A 519 1.30 31.78 -21.99
C GLY A 519 0.24 31.04 -21.18
N GLN A 520 0.55 29.84 -20.67
CA GLN A 520 -0.35 29.10 -19.79
C GLN A 520 -0.29 29.64 -18.36
N SER A 521 -1.43 29.54 -17.69
CA SER A 521 -1.60 29.80 -16.26
C SER A 521 -2.26 28.59 -15.60
N VAL A 522 -1.90 28.34 -14.34
CA VAL A 522 -2.53 27.27 -13.52
C VAL A 522 -4.05 27.44 -13.48
N ASP A 523 -4.56 28.68 -13.45
CA ASP A 523 -6.00 28.97 -13.47
C ASP A 523 -6.73 28.44 -14.72
N ASN A 524 -6.02 28.33 -15.84
CA ASN A 524 -6.59 27.91 -17.12
C ASN A 524 -6.41 26.40 -17.42
N LEU A 525 -5.68 25.66 -16.57
CA LEU A 525 -5.44 24.22 -16.77
C LEU A 525 -6.67 23.41 -16.35
N VAL A 526 -7.59 23.17 -17.28
CA VAL A 526 -8.83 22.39 -17.05
C VAL A 526 -8.56 20.94 -16.63
N ASP A 527 -7.42 20.38 -17.01
CA ASP A 527 -7.03 19.02 -16.65
C ASP A 527 -6.78 18.83 -15.15
N LEU A 528 -6.66 19.91 -14.38
CA LEU A 528 -6.54 19.88 -12.92
C LEU A 528 -7.88 19.68 -12.19
N GLN A 529 -8.97 19.45 -12.89
CA GLN A 529 -10.26 19.10 -12.27
C GLN A 529 -10.18 17.74 -11.58
N PRO A 530 -10.88 17.57 -10.44
CA PRO A 530 -10.90 16.30 -9.72
C PRO A 530 -11.51 15.15 -10.54
N ILE A 531 -11.27 13.94 -10.09
CA ILE A 531 -11.88 12.72 -10.62
C ILE A 531 -13.05 12.34 -9.72
N VAL A 532 -14.26 12.34 -10.26
CA VAL A 532 -15.43 11.76 -9.60
C VAL A 532 -15.69 10.38 -10.20
N THR A 533 -15.74 9.37 -9.33
CA THR A 533 -16.01 7.99 -9.72
C THR A 533 -17.34 7.52 -9.14
N LYS A 534 -18.25 7.07 -10.00
CA LYS A 534 -19.57 6.53 -9.66
C LYS A 534 -19.51 5.02 -9.72
N ASN A 535 -19.70 4.33 -8.58
CA ASN A 535 -19.65 2.87 -8.47
C ASN A 535 -21.02 2.30 -8.13
N ARG A 536 -21.45 1.28 -8.87
CA ARG A 536 -22.63 0.49 -8.59
C ARG A 536 -22.21 -0.95 -8.38
N GLU A 537 -22.72 -1.57 -7.33
CA GLU A 537 -22.36 -2.93 -6.99
C GLU A 537 -23.57 -3.68 -6.45
N VAL A 538 -23.69 -4.95 -6.84
CA VAL A 538 -24.63 -5.88 -6.25
C VAL A 538 -23.90 -7.18 -5.95
N GLY A 539 -24.25 -7.83 -4.84
CA GLY A 539 -23.61 -9.06 -4.45
C GLY A 539 -24.40 -9.86 -3.44
N VAL A 540 -23.91 -11.06 -3.22
CA VAL A 540 -24.43 -12.01 -2.23
C VAL A 540 -23.28 -12.51 -1.37
N ALA A 541 -23.57 -12.76 -0.11
CA ALA A 541 -22.62 -13.37 0.81
C ALA A 541 -23.30 -14.43 1.65
N TRP A 542 -22.56 -15.45 2.02
CA TRP A 542 -22.97 -16.46 2.99
C TRP A 542 -21.88 -16.60 4.06
N ARG A 543 -22.32 -16.76 5.30
CA ARG A 543 -21.45 -17.04 6.44
C ARG A 543 -22.09 -18.07 7.34
N GLY A 544 -21.34 -19.13 7.62
CA GLY A 544 -21.77 -20.22 8.48
C GLY A 544 -20.57 -20.80 9.24
N GLN A 545 -20.82 -21.85 10.05
CA GLN A 545 -19.77 -22.52 10.82
C GLN A 545 -18.71 -23.19 9.92
N ALA A 546 -19.11 -23.67 8.75
CA ALA A 546 -18.22 -24.35 7.82
C ALA A 546 -17.40 -23.39 6.95
N GLY A 547 -17.63 -22.07 7.00
CA GLY A 547 -16.88 -21.09 6.20
C GLY A 547 -17.70 -19.88 5.80
N SER A 548 -17.21 -19.21 4.76
CA SER A 548 -17.87 -18.03 4.19
C SER A 548 -17.67 -17.99 2.67
N LEU A 549 -18.59 -17.35 1.97
CA LEU A 549 -18.42 -17.01 0.56
C LEU A 549 -19.01 -15.63 0.27
N SER A 550 -18.46 -14.97 -0.74
CA SER A 550 -18.94 -13.69 -1.24
C SER A 550 -18.77 -13.65 -2.75
N ALA A 551 -19.77 -13.14 -3.45
CA ALA A 551 -19.70 -12.88 -4.88
C ALA A 551 -20.35 -11.54 -5.21
N SER A 552 -19.70 -10.73 -6.04
CA SER A 552 -20.26 -9.44 -6.47
C SER A 552 -19.95 -9.12 -7.93
N VAL A 553 -20.80 -8.29 -8.52
CA VAL A 553 -20.59 -7.63 -9.80
C VAL A 553 -20.64 -6.13 -9.62
N TYR A 554 -19.77 -5.40 -10.32
CA TYR A 554 -19.68 -3.95 -10.22
C TYR A 554 -19.53 -3.26 -11.57
N ASP A 555 -20.00 -2.00 -11.62
CA ASP A 555 -19.83 -1.05 -12.73
C ASP A 555 -19.36 0.28 -12.14
N SER A 556 -18.14 0.70 -12.50
CA SER A 556 -17.48 1.92 -12.01
C SER A 556 -17.18 2.86 -13.16
N ARG A 557 -17.67 4.11 -13.10
CA ARG A 557 -17.59 5.10 -14.16
C ARG A 557 -17.04 6.44 -13.69
N SER A 558 -16.17 7.02 -14.50
CA SER A 558 -15.73 8.41 -14.39
C SER A 558 -15.89 9.09 -15.74
N ASP A 559 -16.59 10.23 -15.76
CA ASP A 559 -16.77 10.99 -16.99
C ASP A 559 -15.47 11.71 -17.38
N LEU A 560 -14.66 12.09 -16.38
CA LEU A 560 -13.34 12.70 -16.53
C LEU A 560 -12.32 11.92 -15.69
N GLY A 561 -11.91 10.74 -16.19
CA GLY A 561 -10.88 9.91 -15.58
C GLY A 561 -9.47 10.44 -15.84
N SER A 562 -8.47 9.80 -15.23
CA SER A 562 -7.05 10.07 -15.47
C SER A 562 -6.41 8.79 -15.99
N GLN A 563 -5.93 8.82 -17.22
CA GLN A 563 -5.15 7.74 -17.83
C GLN A 563 -3.71 8.21 -18.05
N ILE A 564 -2.76 7.46 -17.55
CA ILE A 564 -1.35 7.73 -17.79
C ILE A 564 -0.95 7.02 -19.09
N VAL A 565 -0.63 7.80 -20.10
CA VAL A 565 -0.06 7.32 -21.38
C VAL A 565 1.43 7.55 -21.34
N VAL A 566 2.21 6.50 -21.60
CA VAL A 566 3.67 6.61 -21.68
C VAL A 566 4.13 6.45 -23.12
N SER A 567 4.93 7.40 -23.56
CA SER A 567 5.63 7.34 -24.84
C SER A 567 7.09 7.65 -24.63
N ASN A 568 7.99 6.77 -25.13
CA ASN A 568 9.44 6.90 -24.95
C ASN A 568 9.86 7.12 -23.47
N GLY A 569 9.28 6.35 -22.55
CA GLY A 569 9.57 6.43 -21.12
C GLY A 569 8.92 7.64 -20.41
N ILE A 570 8.17 8.50 -21.10
CA ILE A 570 7.60 9.73 -20.55
C ILE A 570 6.10 9.55 -20.31
N GLY A 571 5.69 9.64 -19.05
CA GLY A 571 4.29 9.61 -18.67
C GLY A 571 3.63 10.98 -18.81
N THR A 572 2.49 11.01 -19.51
CA THR A 572 1.57 12.15 -19.61
C THR A 572 0.18 11.73 -19.16
N VAL A 573 -0.62 12.67 -18.68
CA VAL A 573 -2.00 12.41 -18.28
C VAL A 573 -2.93 12.74 -19.43
N GLN A 574 -3.85 11.84 -19.70
CA GLN A 574 -4.97 12.05 -20.61
C GLN A 574 -6.27 12.00 -19.81
N ARG A 575 -7.08 13.07 -19.94
CA ARG A 575 -8.36 13.22 -19.24
C ARG A 575 -9.49 12.74 -20.14
N VAL A 576 -9.93 11.51 -19.92
CA VAL A 576 -10.90 10.80 -20.77
C VAL A 576 -11.89 10.01 -19.94
N PRO A 577 -13.08 9.65 -20.45
CA PRO A 577 -13.99 8.78 -19.76
C PRO A 577 -13.37 7.40 -19.48
N ILE A 578 -13.61 6.88 -18.28
CA ILE A 578 -13.18 5.53 -17.87
C ILE A 578 -14.37 4.75 -17.34
N VAL A 579 -14.58 3.56 -17.87
CA VAL A 579 -15.59 2.59 -17.40
C VAL A 579 -14.90 1.30 -17.03
N VAL A 580 -15.11 0.82 -15.81
CA VAL A 580 -14.59 -0.47 -15.34
C VAL A 580 -15.73 -1.33 -14.84
N LYS A 581 -15.82 -2.57 -15.33
CA LYS A 581 -16.79 -3.57 -14.89
C LYS A 581 -16.07 -4.83 -14.45
N GLY A 582 -16.60 -5.51 -13.46
CA GLY A 582 -15.98 -6.75 -13.03
C GLY A 582 -16.87 -7.64 -12.20
N PHE A 583 -16.33 -8.82 -11.98
CA PHE A 583 -16.87 -9.85 -11.10
C PHE A 583 -15.78 -10.27 -10.11
N GLU A 584 -16.15 -10.40 -8.86
CA GLU A 584 -15.31 -10.89 -7.79
C GLU A 584 -15.99 -12.03 -7.05
N PHE A 585 -15.19 -13.00 -6.66
CA PHE A 585 -15.58 -14.12 -5.80
C PHE A 585 -14.50 -14.34 -4.75
N SER A 586 -14.91 -14.59 -3.52
CA SER A 586 -14.05 -15.11 -2.46
C SER A 586 -14.81 -16.16 -1.65
N GLY A 587 -14.13 -17.23 -1.28
CA GLY A 587 -14.68 -18.29 -0.45
C GLY A 587 -13.64 -18.87 0.48
N GLU A 588 -14.06 -19.19 1.69
CA GLU A 588 -13.33 -19.93 2.71
C GLU A 588 -14.17 -21.10 3.15
N TRP A 589 -13.58 -22.27 3.21
CA TRP A 589 -14.24 -23.50 3.61
C TRP A 589 -13.38 -24.34 4.55
N GLN A 590 -13.92 -24.63 5.74
CA GLN A 590 -13.35 -25.58 6.70
C GLN A 590 -13.74 -26.99 6.24
N ALA A 591 -12.96 -27.56 5.31
CA ALA A 591 -13.23 -28.87 4.70
C ALA A 591 -13.12 -30.02 5.68
N LEU A 592 -12.13 -29.94 6.58
CA LEU A 592 -11.92 -30.85 7.73
C LEU A 592 -11.57 -29.99 8.95
N ARG A 593 -11.56 -30.55 10.15
CA ARG A 593 -11.13 -29.83 11.35
C ARG A 593 -9.73 -29.25 11.20
N GLU A 594 -8.87 -29.98 10.51
CA GLU A 594 -7.45 -29.64 10.30
C GLU A 594 -7.18 -28.97 8.95
N LEU A 595 -8.16 -28.94 8.01
CA LEU A 595 -7.96 -28.44 6.64
C LEU A 595 -8.94 -27.30 6.31
N ARG A 596 -8.37 -26.11 6.07
CA ARG A 596 -9.07 -24.94 5.56
C ARG A 596 -8.66 -24.65 4.12
N LEU A 597 -9.63 -24.44 3.26
CA LEU A 597 -9.44 -24.10 1.85
C LEU A 597 -9.93 -22.69 1.60
N ASN A 598 -9.17 -21.91 0.83
CA ASN A 598 -9.58 -20.58 0.39
C ASN A 598 -9.46 -20.49 -1.14
N ALA A 599 -10.38 -19.77 -1.76
CA ALA A 599 -10.33 -19.47 -3.17
C ALA A 599 -10.79 -18.04 -3.43
N THR A 600 -10.05 -17.30 -4.26
CA THR A 600 -10.46 -15.99 -4.76
C THR A 600 -10.37 -15.96 -6.28
N TYR A 601 -11.35 -15.35 -6.92
CA TYR A 601 -11.35 -15.09 -8.35
C TYR A 601 -11.75 -13.65 -8.62
N ALA A 602 -11.04 -12.99 -9.52
CA ALA A 602 -11.39 -11.64 -9.97
C ALA A 602 -11.26 -11.53 -11.49
N ARG A 603 -12.27 -10.93 -12.09
CA ARG A 603 -12.28 -10.54 -13.49
C ARG A 603 -12.62 -9.07 -13.61
N THR A 604 -11.77 -8.31 -14.30
CA THR A 604 -11.93 -6.86 -14.50
C THR A 604 -11.84 -6.52 -15.97
N ARG A 605 -12.74 -5.68 -16.47
CA ARG A 605 -12.73 -5.13 -17.84
C ARG A 605 -12.88 -3.62 -17.77
N GLY A 606 -11.82 -2.93 -18.14
CA GLY A 606 -11.77 -1.48 -18.19
C GLY A 606 -11.71 -0.98 -19.63
N ARG A 607 -12.51 0.05 -19.94
CA ARG A 607 -12.55 0.72 -21.24
C ARG A 607 -12.34 2.22 -21.05
N THR A 608 -11.72 2.83 -22.04
CA THR A 608 -11.48 4.27 -22.11
C THR A 608 -11.62 4.78 -23.55
N ALA A 609 -11.61 6.08 -23.74
CA ALA A 609 -11.61 6.70 -25.06
C ALA A 609 -10.20 7.08 -25.50
N SER A 610 -9.93 7.05 -26.80
CA SER A 610 -8.67 7.53 -27.39
C SER A 610 -8.48 9.05 -27.28
N ALA A 611 -9.59 9.79 -27.17
CA ALA A 611 -9.60 11.24 -26.93
C ALA A 611 -10.92 11.64 -26.27
N ALA A 612 -10.96 12.87 -25.72
CA ALA A 612 -12.19 13.46 -25.20
C ALA A 612 -13.27 13.51 -26.29
N GLY A 613 -14.50 13.05 -25.92
CA GLY A 613 -15.64 13.02 -26.85
C GLY A 613 -15.67 11.84 -27.82
N GLN A 614 -14.66 10.98 -27.83
CA GLN A 614 -14.68 9.75 -28.61
C GLN A 614 -15.39 8.60 -27.87
N PRO A 615 -15.87 7.56 -28.59
CA PRO A 615 -16.37 6.35 -27.97
C PRO A 615 -15.33 5.66 -27.08
N LEU A 616 -15.79 4.76 -26.21
CA LEU A 616 -14.90 3.89 -25.39
C LEU A 616 -14.31 2.78 -26.29
N ASP A 617 -13.31 3.12 -27.07
CA ASP A 617 -12.70 2.30 -28.12
C ASP A 617 -11.43 1.58 -27.67
N LEU A 618 -10.82 2.01 -26.56
CA LEU A 618 -9.60 1.44 -26.00
C LEU A 618 -9.84 0.63 -24.73
N ASP A 619 -8.97 -0.35 -24.49
CA ASP A 619 -8.86 -1.01 -23.20
C ASP A 619 -8.01 -0.19 -22.24
N LEU A 620 -8.27 -0.31 -20.93
CA LEU A 620 -7.35 0.24 -19.93
C LEU A 620 -6.04 -0.55 -19.96
N GLY A 621 -4.91 0.17 -20.05
CA GLY A 621 -3.58 -0.41 -20.05
C GLY A 621 -3.20 -1.06 -18.72
N ALA A 622 -2.06 -1.75 -18.70
CA ALA A 622 -1.53 -2.51 -17.58
C ALA A 622 -1.29 -1.68 -16.30
N ARG A 623 -1.12 -0.36 -16.45
CA ARG A 623 -0.93 0.57 -15.32
C ARG A 623 -2.21 0.87 -14.53
N SER A 624 -3.35 0.52 -15.07
CA SER A 624 -4.66 0.76 -14.43
C SER A 624 -5.36 -0.55 -14.13
N GLN A 625 -5.37 -1.50 -15.06
CA GLN A 625 -6.13 -2.74 -14.92
C GLN A 625 -5.20 -3.95 -14.86
N GLY A 626 -5.34 -4.78 -13.79
CA GLY A 626 -4.71 -6.10 -13.68
C GLY A 626 -5.37 -7.16 -14.58
N PRO A 627 -4.73 -8.33 -14.75
CA PRO A 627 -5.29 -9.49 -15.44
C PRO A 627 -6.36 -10.16 -14.57
N ASP A 628 -7.16 -11.05 -15.17
CA ASP A 628 -7.99 -11.97 -14.42
C ASP A 628 -7.09 -12.87 -13.57
N LYS A 629 -7.49 -13.17 -12.33
CA LYS A 629 -6.71 -14.01 -11.44
C LYS A 629 -7.54 -15.02 -10.68
N LEU A 630 -6.95 -16.17 -10.41
CA LEU A 630 -7.46 -17.21 -9.52
C LEU A 630 -6.37 -17.54 -8.50
N ILE A 631 -6.69 -17.35 -7.22
CA ILE A 631 -5.82 -17.74 -6.10
C ILE A 631 -6.52 -18.85 -5.33
N VAL A 632 -5.82 -19.94 -5.09
CA VAL A 632 -6.32 -21.05 -4.27
C VAL A 632 -5.28 -21.37 -3.22
N SER A 633 -5.69 -21.50 -1.97
CA SER A 633 -4.81 -21.94 -0.89
C SER A 633 -5.46 -23.02 -0.02
N GLY A 634 -4.63 -23.92 0.47
CA GLY A 634 -5.00 -24.93 1.45
C GLY A 634 -4.10 -24.82 2.69
N GLN A 635 -4.70 -24.59 3.85
CA GLN A 635 -4.03 -24.60 5.14
C GLN A 635 -4.34 -25.88 5.88
N TRP A 636 -3.29 -26.63 6.24
CA TRP A 636 -3.42 -27.90 6.93
C TRP A 636 -2.68 -27.87 8.27
N ALA A 637 -3.42 -28.03 9.37
CA ALA A 637 -2.90 -28.21 10.73
C ALA A 637 -2.70 -29.72 10.98
N PHE A 638 -1.58 -30.27 10.52
CA PHE A 638 -1.31 -31.72 10.59
C PHE A 638 -0.87 -32.22 11.97
N ALA A 639 -0.57 -31.29 12.88
CA ALA A 639 -0.35 -31.56 14.29
C ALA A 639 -0.82 -30.36 15.13
N PRO A 640 -1.04 -30.51 16.46
CA PRO A 640 -1.51 -29.40 17.31
C PRO A 640 -0.58 -28.17 17.29
N SER A 641 0.72 -28.37 17.08
CA SER A 641 1.74 -27.32 17.03
C SER A 641 2.27 -27.04 15.63
N MET A 642 1.80 -27.74 14.59
CA MET A 642 2.36 -27.65 13.24
C MET A 642 1.29 -27.41 12.18
N SER A 643 1.54 -26.47 11.31
CA SER A 643 0.67 -26.21 10.16
C SER A 643 1.48 -25.88 8.91
N ALA A 644 0.91 -26.16 7.76
CA ALA A 644 1.44 -25.74 6.46
C ALA A 644 0.33 -25.14 5.61
N GLN A 645 0.70 -24.21 4.75
CA GLN A 645 -0.19 -23.62 3.73
C GLN A 645 0.50 -23.68 2.38
N LEU A 646 -0.21 -24.21 1.40
CA LEU A 646 0.14 -24.15 -0.02
C LEU A 646 -0.76 -23.13 -0.71
N THR A 647 -0.18 -22.19 -1.44
CA THR A 647 -0.91 -21.17 -2.19
C THR A 647 -0.53 -21.26 -3.66
N ALA A 648 -1.51 -21.42 -4.54
CA ALA A 648 -1.33 -21.37 -5.99
C ALA A 648 -1.98 -20.09 -6.54
N SER A 649 -1.16 -19.25 -7.15
CA SER A 649 -1.55 -17.97 -7.75
C SER A 649 -1.50 -18.09 -9.27
N ARG A 650 -2.65 -18.11 -9.93
CA ARG A 650 -2.79 -18.13 -11.40
C ARG A 650 -3.25 -16.78 -11.90
N TYR A 651 -2.41 -16.10 -12.67
CA TYR A 651 -2.73 -14.90 -13.44
C TYR A 651 -3.00 -15.32 -14.89
N LEU A 652 -4.19 -14.97 -15.41
CA LEU A 652 -4.66 -15.44 -16.71
C LEU A 652 -4.16 -14.54 -17.83
N PRO A 653 -3.98 -15.08 -19.05
CA PRO A 653 -3.57 -14.28 -20.21
C PRO A 653 -4.52 -13.10 -20.47
N ARG A 654 -3.97 -12.01 -20.98
CA ARG A 654 -4.74 -10.82 -21.32
C ARG A 654 -4.20 -10.18 -22.59
N HIS A 655 -5.08 -9.90 -23.55
CA HIS A 655 -4.82 -9.01 -24.66
C HIS A 655 -5.33 -7.60 -24.32
N VAL A 656 -4.55 -6.59 -24.62
CA VAL A 656 -4.90 -5.19 -24.34
C VAL A 656 -4.75 -4.38 -25.62
N ASN A 657 -5.86 -3.83 -26.10
CA ASN A 657 -5.84 -2.80 -27.14
C ASN A 657 -5.79 -1.43 -26.47
N ALA A 658 -4.58 -0.94 -26.19
CA ALA A 658 -4.36 0.37 -25.59
C ALA A 658 -4.20 1.50 -26.64
N GLY A 659 -4.41 1.21 -27.94
CA GLY A 659 -4.29 2.15 -29.04
C GLY A 659 -2.92 2.12 -29.72
N VAL A 660 -2.62 3.20 -30.48
CA VAL A 660 -1.37 3.38 -31.19
C VAL A 660 -0.72 4.70 -30.81
N THR A 661 0.60 4.76 -30.86
CA THR A 661 1.36 6.01 -30.73
C THR A 661 1.08 6.94 -31.92
N SER A 662 1.44 8.23 -31.78
CA SER A 662 1.40 9.20 -32.90
C SER A 662 2.24 8.77 -34.11
N GLY A 663 3.16 7.82 -33.95
CA GLY A 663 3.97 7.19 -35.01
C GLY A 663 3.38 5.91 -35.56
N GLY A 664 2.16 5.52 -35.20
CA GLY A 664 1.48 4.30 -35.68
C GLY A 664 1.93 2.98 -35.04
N THR A 665 2.78 3.02 -34.02
CA THR A 665 3.19 1.80 -33.29
C THR A 665 2.06 1.34 -32.39
N SER A 666 1.64 0.07 -32.50
CA SER A 666 0.64 -0.52 -31.60
C SER A 666 1.09 -0.46 -30.15
N LEU A 667 0.19 -0.02 -29.28
CA LEU A 667 0.34 -0.10 -27.82
C LEU A 667 -0.33 -1.37 -27.26
N GLU A 668 -0.53 -2.38 -28.11
CA GLU A 668 -1.00 -3.68 -27.65
C GLU A 668 0.06 -4.32 -26.76
N GLU A 669 -0.34 -4.63 -25.54
CA GLU A 669 0.48 -5.26 -24.53
C GLU A 669 -0.15 -6.61 -24.18
N ASN A 670 0.45 -7.68 -24.73
CA ASN A 670 -0.01 -9.02 -24.44
C ASN A 670 0.62 -9.53 -23.14
N PHE A 671 -0.19 -10.14 -22.34
CA PHE A 671 0.23 -10.85 -21.14
C PHE A 671 -0.09 -12.32 -21.28
N ASP A 672 0.92 -13.19 -21.23
CA ASP A 672 0.77 -14.64 -21.45
C ASP A 672 0.24 -15.38 -20.20
N GLY A 673 0.25 -14.70 -19.06
CA GLY A 673 -0.13 -15.29 -17.79
C GLY A 673 0.95 -16.20 -17.21
N TYR A 674 0.86 -16.44 -15.90
CA TYR A 674 1.75 -17.37 -15.19
C TYR A 674 1.04 -17.98 -13.98
N THR A 675 1.64 -19.06 -13.46
CA THR A 675 1.25 -19.67 -12.19
C THR A 675 2.47 -19.74 -11.29
N VAL A 676 2.33 -19.27 -10.06
CA VAL A 676 3.33 -19.40 -8.99
C VAL A 676 2.69 -20.20 -7.85
N VAL A 677 3.48 -21.07 -7.23
CA VAL A 677 3.08 -21.87 -6.07
C VAL A 677 4.02 -21.55 -4.92
N ASP A 678 3.45 -21.20 -3.77
CA ASP A 678 4.18 -20.83 -2.57
C ASP A 678 3.84 -21.78 -1.42
N LEU A 679 4.80 -22.04 -0.54
CA LEU A 679 4.63 -22.87 0.66
C LEU A 679 5.03 -22.06 1.89
N ALA A 680 4.19 -22.09 2.94
CA ALA A 680 4.51 -21.60 4.27
C ALA A 680 4.23 -22.69 5.29
N ALA A 681 5.16 -22.96 6.20
CA ALA A 681 4.99 -23.90 7.29
C ALA A 681 5.40 -23.24 8.62
N ARG A 682 4.69 -23.60 9.70
CA ARG A 682 4.92 -23.08 11.06
C ARG A 682 4.96 -24.22 12.06
N TRP A 683 5.83 -24.07 13.03
CA TRP A 683 5.93 -24.97 14.19
C TRP A 683 6.00 -24.13 15.47
N ALA A 684 4.94 -24.16 16.29
CA ALA A 684 4.95 -23.62 17.65
C ALA A 684 5.78 -24.53 18.56
N SER A 685 7.10 -24.26 18.64
CA SER A 685 8.04 -25.05 19.40
C SER A 685 8.22 -24.52 20.83
N PRO A 686 8.77 -25.32 21.78
CA PRO A 686 9.10 -24.82 23.11
C PRO A 686 10.13 -23.68 23.13
N TRP A 687 10.89 -23.51 22.05
CA TRP A 687 11.89 -22.44 21.91
C TRP A 687 11.36 -21.18 21.21
N GLY A 688 10.09 -21.18 20.82
CA GLY A 688 9.42 -20.12 20.04
C GLY A 688 8.83 -20.65 18.74
N ASP A 689 8.20 -19.77 18.00
CA ASP A 689 7.59 -20.08 16.70
C ASP A 689 8.68 -20.15 15.62
N LEU A 690 8.82 -21.31 15.02
CA LEU A 690 9.68 -21.54 13.86
C LEU A 690 8.83 -21.50 12.59
N GLY A 691 9.32 -20.83 11.55
CA GLY A 691 8.66 -20.73 10.26
C GLY A 691 9.59 -21.07 9.11
N VAL A 692 9.04 -21.71 8.10
CA VAL A 692 9.68 -21.98 6.81
C VAL A 692 8.78 -21.49 5.72
N GLY A 693 9.30 -20.62 4.85
CA GLY A 693 8.61 -20.14 3.64
C GLY A 693 9.38 -20.54 2.40
N VAL A 694 8.68 -20.88 1.34
CA VAL A 694 9.26 -21.09 0.00
C VAL A 694 8.40 -20.32 -1.00
N GLU A 695 8.90 -19.17 -1.45
CA GLU A 695 8.33 -18.44 -2.57
C GLU A 695 8.71 -19.16 -3.89
N ASN A 696 7.79 -19.20 -4.85
CA ASN A 696 8.00 -19.83 -6.14
C ASN A 696 8.58 -21.25 -6.02
N LEU A 697 7.87 -22.13 -5.29
CA LEU A 697 8.29 -23.49 -4.95
C LEU A 697 8.79 -24.30 -6.17
N LEU A 698 8.16 -24.09 -7.34
CA LEU A 698 8.48 -24.80 -8.58
C LEU A 698 9.62 -24.15 -9.36
N ASN A 699 10.21 -23.08 -8.85
CA ASN A 699 11.27 -22.27 -9.52
C ASN A 699 10.89 -21.88 -10.95
N ARG A 700 9.63 -21.46 -11.16
CA ARG A 700 9.18 -21.09 -12.48
C ARG A 700 9.81 -19.77 -12.92
N GLN A 701 10.35 -19.72 -14.12
CA GLN A 701 10.70 -18.47 -14.79
C GLN A 701 9.42 -17.79 -15.28
N TYR A 702 9.25 -16.50 -14.97
CA TYR A 702 8.10 -15.71 -15.40
C TYR A 702 8.43 -14.22 -15.40
N LEU A 703 7.71 -13.49 -16.22
CA LEU A 703 7.68 -12.02 -16.19
C LEU A 703 6.47 -11.58 -15.38
N THR A 704 6.64 -10.63 -14.49
CA THR A 704 5.49 -10.07 -13.74
C THR A 704 4.50 -9.44 -14.70
N TYR A 705 3.22 -9.33 -14.32
CA TYR A 705 2.19 -8.74 -15.16
C TYR A 705 2.59 -7.36 -15.69
N TYR A 706 3.01 -6.47 -14.76
CA TYR A 706 3.39 -5.12 -15.12
C TYR A 706 4.60 -5.09 -16.06
N SER A 707 5.60 -5.90 -15.79
CA SER A 707 6.81 -5.99 -16.58
C SER A 707 6.53 -6.45 -18.03
N GLN A 708 5.69 -7.46 -18.21
CA GLN A 708 5.34 -7.99 -19.53
C GLN A 708 4.38 -7.06 -20.29
N ALA A 709 3.31 -6.60 -19.63
CA ALA A 709 2.22 -5.89 -20.29
C ALA A 709 2.43 -4.37 -20.40
N ASN A 710 3.41 -3.78 -19.70
CA ASN A 710 3.67 -2.35 -19.76
C ASN A 710 4.67 -2.01 -20.83
N TYR A 711 4.21 -1.65 -22.03
CA TYR A 711 5.09 -1.14 -23.08
C TYR A 711 5.41 0.34 -22.83
N SER A 712 6.64 0.63 -22.43
CA SER A 712 7.13 2.00 -22.17
C SER A 712 8.00 2.56 -23.28
N GLY A 713 8.30 1.76 -24.31
CA GLY A 713 9.26 2.10 -25.38
C GLY A 713 10.72 1.90 -24.99
N THR A 714 10.97 1.40 -23.77
CA THR A 714 12.31 1.03 -23.26
C THR A 714 12.29 -0.38 -22.71
N ASN A 715 13.46 -1.01 -22.56
CA ASN A 715 13.59 -2.33 -21.94
C ASN A 715 13.71 -2.28 -20.41
N ASP A 716 13.83 -1.11 -19.83
CA ASP A 716 14.10 -0.93 -18.39
C ASP A 716 13.01 -1.56 -17.49
N ASP A 717 11.76 -1.54 -17.95
CA ASP A 717 10.62 -2.15 -17.23
C ASP A 717 10.43 -3.65 -17.59
N TYR A 718 11.24 -4.23 -18.46
CA TYR A 718 11.12 -5.63 -18.89
C TYR A 718 12.00 -6.55 -18.04
N TYR A 719 11.50 -7.02 -16.90
CA TYR A 719 12.25 -7.82 -15.93
C TYR A 719 11.47 -9.05 -15.46
N ALA A 720 12.21 -10.08 -15.07
CA ALA A 720 11.66 -11.32 -14.54
C ALA A 720 11.18 -11.16 -13.08
N GLY A 721 10.26 -12.02 -12.67
CA GLY A 721 9.88 -12.22 -11.28
C GLY A 721 10.91 -13.06 -10.52
N ARG A 722 10.80 -13.04 -9.18
CA ARG A 722 11.77 -13.73 -8.29
C ARG A 722 11.70 -15.23 -8.46
N GLY A 723 12.87 -15.88 -8.53
CA GLY A 723 13.05 -17.32 -8.49
C GLY A 723 12.73 -17.91 -7.12
N ARG A 724 12.90 -19.23 -6.97
CA ARG A 724 12.60 -19.91 -5.71
C ARG A 724 13.43 -19.35 -4.55
N THR A 725 12.76 -18.86 -3.52
CA THR A 725 13.38 -18.25 -2.34
C THR A 725 12.96 -19.02 -1.08
N LEU A 726 13.93 -19.51 -0.31
CA LEU A 726 13.71 -20.13 0.99
C LEU A 726 13.82 -19.05 2.08
N THR A 727 12.88 -19.02 3.01
CA THR A 727 12.90 -18.17 4.21
C THR A 727 12.79 -19.03 5.45
N LEU A 728 13.66 -18.79 6.43
CA LEU A 728 13.60 -19.35 7.78
C LEU A 728 13.26 -18.21 8.74
N SER A 729 12.37 -18.44 9.67
CA SER A 729 12.02 -17.47 10.71
C SER A 729 12.02 -18.10 12.09
N TRP A 730 12.40 -17.30 13.06
CA TRP A 730 12.25 -17.58 14.48
C TRP A 730 11.65 -16.38 15.18
N ARG A 731 10.59 -16.63 15.96
CA ARG A 731 9.94 -15.62 16.78
C ARG A 731 9.73 -16.16 18.18
N ARG A 732 10.03 -15.34 19.18
CA ARG A 732 9.78 -15.69 20.58
C ARG A 732 9.27 -14.48 21.35
N SER A 733 8.23 -14.74 22.13
CA SER A 733 7.70 -13.78 23.11
C SER A 733 8.07 -14.21 24.53
N PHE A 734 8.35 -13.25 25.39
CA PHE A 734 8.77 -13.43 26.78
C PHE A 734 7.84 -12.65 27.71
#